data_abfafd60d7b67c1afa7c3b477957db35
#
_entry.id   abfafd60d7b67c1afa7c3b477957db35
#
_cell.length_a   1.000
_cell.length_b   1.000
_cell.length_c   1.000
_cell.angle_alpha   90.00
_cell.angle_beta   90.00
_cell.angle_gamma   90.00
#
_symmetry.space_group_name_H-M   'P 1'
#
loop_
_entity.id
_entity.type
_entity.pdbx_description
1 polymer ?
#
loop_
_entity_poly.entity_id
_entity_poly.type
_entity_poly.pdbx_seq_one_letter_code
_entity_poly.pdbx_strand_id
1 'polypeptide(L)'
;MLDPKLFAEPPMEYRGAPFWSINDKLDPEEVARQVSRMVDAGFGGAFFHAREGLVTPFLGEEWFEAFRAAVEAAKRLGAYIWMYDELRWPSGFAGGLVPARDPGAAAKALVAVASERAFSGPRVVAAFRVHLDEKGVPIRYERAEAGEAGKAPLYLTFVEYVAQPGETWYEGFCYVDLLDPGAVKLFIEEAYEPYLRFREEFGRTIPGVFTDEPNIESSRPHPRVQLPPRGPRFPAVSLPWTGRLPEKFRELNGYDIVGRLPELIFDLGDYLKTRYDFWRTVTLLFVEAFSRQIYEWCEKHGLKFTGHYLAEDSLLSQLKCAGAVMPHYEYQHVPGIDHLGFQIWGSLLTAKQVASVANQLGRERVLCETYGCTGNYPTFADRKWIGDFLYALGVNLLNHHLLPYSLRGRRKRDYGLNFHWAQPWWRYNRLIEDYFARLSYALSRGVRVANVLVVHPIGSAWALYTPLAEKRVAELDESLGKLLRELLALHIDFELGDETIMAKHASVEGRKLRVGRALYDAVIVPPSVTIASTTLKLLTEFARAGGTLIFAGTPPERVEGVPSSELKDLVSQAKLVPLERGSLEEALKGVPRPVLIEGDPEGSVLYHLRGLDDGLLLFLANTDRAASRSLRIGVEGAWKPELWNAFTGEVRDLGARESEGRTWVELELPPIGSALIRFTRGEPLPPEPKLKPVLEVTIGESGWELKRLEPNALVLDYCRFSVDGGPWSDVLPVWRAQRLISARGLGTRFALKFEFECLAEPASTGAKLVLEQPHLYDVKVNGKPVTDWERSWFDPSFGVADASSLLVQGVNTVELSGTVGVEPELEPIYIFGSFGVEPRPRGASRIVEERRIVDASDLCREGLPFYAGSVELRRSFELPSLAKRVTLRFSELNAALAEVYVNGGRAGEVFLPPFEVDVTGLVKPGVNDVRVVLVGTLRNLFGPLHYAGGDPAWTGPETFTDEAHWTDEYVLRPFGFKGLRAVLYG
;
A
#
# COMPACT_ATOMS: atom_id res chain seq x y z
N MET A 1 4.74 -30.51 5.25
CA MET A 1 3.71 -31.09 4.35
C MET A 1 2.53 -30.13 4.26
N LEU A 2 1.97 -29.90 3.07
CA LEU A 2 0.79 -29.04 2.87
C LEU A 2 -0.48 -29.86 3.14
N ASP A 3 -1.32 -29.40 4.11
CA ASP A 3 -2.53 -30.11 4.53
C ASP A 3 -3.78 -29.54 3.84
N PRO A 4 -4.54 -30.33 3.05
CA PRO A 4 -5.76 -29.87 2.39
C PRO A 4 -6.84 -29.34 3.34
N LYS A 5 -6.93 -29.85 4.58
CA LYS A 5 -7.91 -29.38 5.57
C LYS A 5 -7.55 -27.98 6.06
N LEU A 6 -6.26 -27.75 6.38
CA LEU A 6 -5.76 -26.44 6.79
C LEU A 6 -5.76 -25.45 5.61
N PHE A 7 -5.67 -25.94 4.36
CA PHE A 7 -5.87 -25.08 3.19
C PHE A 7 -7.34 -24.67 3.03
N ALA A 8 -8.26 -25.61 3.18
CA ALA A 8 -9.69 -25.29 3.08
C ALA A 8 -10.13 -24.28 4.14
N GLU A 9 -9.67 -24.46 5.38
CA GLU A 9 -9.96 -23.61 6.54
C GLU A 9 -8.66 -23.16 7.23
N PRO A 10 -7.99 -22.13 6.70
CA PRO A 10 -6.72 -21.66 7.27
C PRO A 10 -6.91 -21.09 8.68
N PRO A 11 -5.96 -21.40 9.60
CA PRO A 11 -5.90 -20.75 10.91
C PRO A 11 -5.83 -19.22 10.82
N MET A 12 -6.24 -18.55 11.90
CA MET A 12 -6.31 -17.07 11.98
C MET A 12 -4.98 -16.39 11.66
N GLU A 13 -3.85 -17.00 11.98
CA GLU A 13 -2.50 -16.47 11.72
C GLU A 13 -2.17 -16.29 10.22
N TYR A 14 -2.91 -16.96 9.31
CA TYR A 14 -2.74 -16.81 7.85
C TYR A 14 -3.69 -15.81 7.23
N ARG A 15 -4.63 -15.26 8.01
CA ARG A 15 -5.57 -14.26 7.56
C ARG A 15 -4.95 -12.87 7.61
N GLY A 16 -5.43 -11.97 6.75
CA GLY A 16 -5.03 -10.57 6.75
C GLY A 16 -5.38 -9.87 8.06
N ALA A 17 -4.64 -8.82 8.38
CA ALA A 17 -4.84 -8.00 9.56
C ALA A 17 -4.82 -6.52 9.14
N PRO A 18 -5.95 -5.79 9.17
CA PRO A 18 -5.96 -4.39 8.77
C PRO A 18 -5.26 -3.48 9.77
N PHE A 19 -4.79 -2.32 9.32
CA PHE A 19 -4.63 -1.17 10.19
C PHE A 19 -6.01 -0.77 10.70
N TRP A 20 -6.23 -0.99 11.97
CA TRP A 20 -7.40 -0.50 12.65
C TRP A 20 -7.11 0.91 13.14
N SER A 21 -7.54 1.87 12.34
CA SER A 21 -7.33 3.29 12.58
C SER A 21 -8.12 3.75 13.80
N ILE A 22 -7.46 3.83 14.95
CA ILE A 22 -8.00 4.26 16.23
C ILE A 22 -8.01 5.80 16.22
N ASN A 23 -9.12 6.36 15.76
CA ASN A 23 -9.18 7.76 15.28
C ASN A 23 -10.31 8.59 15.94
N ASP A 24 -10.82 8.19 17.09
CA ASP A 24 -11.84 8.96 17.82
C ASP A 24 -11.74 8.72 19.33
N LYS A 25 -12.72 9.19 20.12
CA LYS A 25 -12.87 8.82 21.52
C LYS A 25 -13.25 7.35 21.61
N LEU A 26 -12.49 6.59 22.37
CA LEU A 26 -12.67 5.15 22.50
C LEU A 26 -13.75 4.81 23.53
N ASP A 27 -14.59 3.85 23.15
CA ASP A 27 -15.51 3.15 24.01
C ASP A 27 -15.12 1.65 24.01
N PRO A 28 -14.74 1.07 25.16
CA PRO A 28 -14.32 -0.33 25.25
C PRO A 28 -15.37 -1.33 24.72
N GLU A 29 -16.67 -1.05 24.87
CA GLU A 29 -17.72 -1.91 24.33
C GLU A 29 -17.78 -1.85 22.78
N GLU A 30 -17.64 -0.64 22.20
CA GLU A 30 -17.57 -0.48 20.75
C GLU A 30 -16.31 -1.12 20.19
N VAL A 31 -15.15 -0.96 20.85
CA VAL A 31 -13.90 -1.63 20.51
C VAL A 31 -14.11 -3.16 20.42
N ALA A 32 -14.72 -3.77 21.44
CA ALA A 32 -14.99 -5.21 21.44
C ALA A 32 -15.96 -5.63 20.31
N ARG A 33 -16.99 -4.81 20.00
CA ARG A 33 -17.90 -5.05 18.86
C ARG A 33 -17.19 -5.00 17.52
N GLN A 34 -16.28 -4.04 17.33
CA GLN A 34 -15.53 -3.91 16.08
C GLN A 34 -14.58 -5.07 15.84
N VAL A 35 -13.92 -5.60 16.88
CA VAL A 35 -13.12 -6.84 16.76
C VAL A 35 -13.99 -7.99 16.24
N SER A 36 -15.20 -8.17 16.76
CA SER A 36 -16.11 -9.22 16.27
C SER A 36 -16.47 -9.01 14.80
N ARG A 37 -16.81 -7.78 14.39
CA ARG A 37 -17.11 -7.44 12.98
C ARG A 37 -15.93 -7.73 12.04
N MET A 38 -14.70 -7.47 12.47
CA MET A 38 -13.50 -7.80 11.69
C MET A 38 -13.33 -9.30 11.48
N VAL A 39 -13.48 -10.08 12.54
CA VAL A 39 -13.38 -11.55 12.46
C VAL A 39 -14.51 -12.13 11.60
N ASP A 40 -15.73 -11.63 11.73
CA ASP A 40 -16.87 -12.04 10.89
C ASP A 40 -16.61 -11.73 9.40
N ALA A 41 -15.91 -10.63 9.11
CA ALA A 41 -15.53 -10.24 7.75
C ALA A 41 -14.32 -11.01 7.18
N GLY A 42 -13.71 -11.91 7.96
CA GLY A 42 -12.65 -12.82 7.52
C GLY A 42 -11.22 -12.42 7.92
N PHE A 43 -11.04 -11.33 8.65
CA PHE A 43 -9.74 -10.92 9.18
C PHE A 43 -9.29 -11.80 10.35
N GLY A 44 -7.97 -12.04 10.47
CA GLY A 44 -7.37 -12.82 11.55
C GLY A 44 -7.03 -12.00 12.79
N GLY A 45 -7.16 -10.70 12.71
CA GLY A 45 -6.82 -9.75 13.75
C GLY A 45 -6.74 -8.34 13.21
N ALA A 46 -6.05 -7.45 13.93
CA ALA A 46 -5.82 -6.07 13.50
C ALA A 46 -4.56 -5.50 14.15
N PHE A 47 -3.98 -4.47 13.54
CA PHE A 47 -2.98 -3.59 14.15
C PHE A 47 -3.70 -2.42 14.82
N PHE A 48 -3.55 -2.28 16.15
CA PHE A 48 -4.22 -1.24 16.94
C PHE A 48 -3.51 0.10 16.76
N HIS A 49 -3.79 0.74 15.62
CA HIS A 49 -3.03 1.88 15.09
C HIS A 49 -3.63 3.21 15.53
N ALA A 50 -2.96 3.91 16.46
CA ALA A 50 -3.33 5.28 16.83
C ALA A 50 -3.18 6.23 15.64
N ARG A 51 -4.27 6.87 15.24
CA ARG A 51 -4.35 7.62 13.97
C ARG A 51 -4.81 9.05 14.17
N GLU A 52 -4.68 9.88 13.14
CA GLU A 52 -5.20 11.26 13.15
C GLU A 52 -6.69 11.29 13.52
N GLY A 53 -7.05 12.16 14.44
CA GLY A 53 -8.40 12.27 14.97
C GLY A 53 -8.64 11.51 16.27
N LEU A 54 -7.64 10.81 16.81
CA LEU A 54 -7.72 10.18 18.14
C LEU A 54 -7.99 11.27 19.21
N VAL A 55 -9.04 11.04 20.01
CA VAL A 55 -9.45 11.92 21.11
C VAL A 55 -9.01 11.36 22.47
N THR A 56 -9.03 10.03 22.62
CA THR A 56 -8.52 9.35 23.82
C THR A 56 -7.00 9.58 23.94
N PRO A 57 -6.48 9.99 25.12
CA PRO A 57 -5.05 10.22 25.29
C PRO A 57 -4.22 8.98 24.94
N PHE A 58 -3.32 9.13 23.96
CA PHE A 58 -2.41 8.08 23.51
C PHE A 58 -1.54 7.58 24.67
N LEU A 59 -1.43 6.28 24.84
CA LEU A 59 -0.75 5.58 25.95
C LEU A 59 -1.23 5.95 27.36
N GLY A 60 -2.39 6.62 27.49
CA GLY A 60 -3.07 6.87 28.77
C GLY A 60 -3.86 5.66 29.28
N GLU A 61 -4.42 5.75 30.47
CA GLU A 61 -5.19 4.63 31.06
C GLU A 61 -6.43 4.26 30.22
N GLU A 62 -7.19 5.23 29.72
CA GLU A 62 -8.33 4.99 28.82
C GLU A 62 -7.91 4.27 27.53
N TRP A 63 -6.73 4.59 27.00
CA TRP A 63 -6.13 3.87 25.86
C TRP A 63 -5.91 2.40 26.19
N PHE A 64 -5.31 2.13 27.34
CA PHE A 64 -5.03 0.75 27.76
C PHE A 64 -6.28 -0.03 28.18
N GLU A 65 -7.33 0.63 28.65
CA GLU A 65 -8.64 0.02 28.86
C GLU A 65 -9.26 -0.43 27.54
N ALA A 66 -9.23 0.41 26.51
CA ALA A 66 -9.70 0.08 25.18
C ALA A 66 -8.85 -1.03 24.53
N PHE A 67 -7.52 -0.96 24.66
CA PHE A 67 -6.63 -2.02 24.16
C PHE A 67 -6.89 -3.36 24.86
N ARG A 68 -7.13 -3.36 26.17
CA ARG A 68 -7.53 -4.56 26.93
C ARG A 68 -8.82 -5.16 26.38
N ALA A 69 -9.84 -4.31 26.12
CA ALA A 69 -11.10 -4.77 25.56
C ALA A 69 -10.92 -5.42 24.18
N ALA A 70 -10.04 -4.85 23.34
CA ALA A 70 -9.67 -5.44 22.05
C ALA A 70 -9.00 -6.82 22.22
N VAL A 71 -8.00 -6.92 23.10
CA VAL A 71 -7.26 -8.16 23.37
C VAL A 71 -8.19 -9.25 23.93
N GLU A 72 -9.06 -8.92 24.87
CA GLU A 72 -10.01 -9.87 25.45
C GLU A 72 -11.05 -10.35 24.41
N ALA A 73 -11.53 -9.45 23.55
CA ALA A 73 -12.43 -9.82 22.46
C ALA A 73 -11.74 -10.75 21.45
N ALA A 74 -10.53 -10.39 21.04
CA ALA A 74 -9.71 -11.21 20.11
C ALA A 74 -9.41 -12.60 20.70
N LYS A 75 -9.04 -12.66 21.96
CA LYS A 75 -8.78 -13.92 22.67
C LYS A 75 -9.97 -14.87 22.65
N ARG A 76 -11.19 -14.34 22.89
CA ARG A 76 -12.44 -15.15 22.83
C ARG A 76 -12.71 -15.70 21.41
N LEU A 77 -12.28 -14.98 20.38
CA LEU A 77 -12.51 -15.32 18.96
C LEU A 77 -11.33 -16.07 18.32
N GLY A 78 -10.24 -16.31 19.06
CA GLY A 78 -9.01 -16.91 18.54
C GLY A 78 -8.26 -16.01 17.55
N ALA A 79 -8.51 -14.70 17.59
CA ALA A 79 -7.89 -13.69 16.72
C ALA A 79 -6.73 -12.98 17.44
N TYR A 80 -6.09 -12.05 16.76
CA TYR A 80 -4.88 -11.37 17.21
C TYR A 80 -5.03 -9.86 17.20
N ILE A 81 -4.42 -9.19 18.19
CA ILE A 81 -4.24 -7.74 18.22
C ILE A 81 -2.75 -7.44 18.27
N TRP A 82 -2.26 -6.85 17.19
CA TRP A 82 -0.87 -6.38 17.10
C TRP A 82 -0.75 -5.00 17.74
N MET A 83 0.35 -4.74 18.38
CA MET A 83 0.74 -3.40 18.81
C MET A 83 1.16 -2.59 17.60
N TYR A 84 0.92 -1.29 17.67
CA TYR A 84 1.46 -0.27 16.76
C TYR A 84 2.21 0.74 17.62
N ASP A 85 3.42 1.12 17.20
CA ASP A 85 4.38 1.76 18.08
C ASP A 85 4.33 3.30 18.11
N GLU A 86 3.37 3.93 17.41
CA GLU A 86 3.34 5.37 17.24
C GLU A 86 1.94 5.97 17.34
N LEU A 87 1.86 7.29 17.46
CA LEU A 87 0.68 8.09 17.16
C LEU A 87 0.87 8.72 15.77
N ARG A 88 0.05 8.28 14.80
CA ARG A 88 0.23 8.53 13.35
C ARG A 88 1.46 7.80 12.81
N TRP A 89 2.25 8.45 11.99
CA TRP A 89 3.54 8.04 11.43
C TRP A 89 4.39 9.29 11.13
N PRO A 90 5.71 9.21 10.88
CA PRO A 90 6.55 8.01 10.97
C PRO A 90 6.91 7.64 12.41
N SER A 91 7.21 6.35 12.65
CA SER A 91 7.59 5.83 13.96
C SER A 91 8.89 6.42 14.49
N GLY A 92 8.97 6.64 15.80
CA GLY A 92 10.18 7.06 16.48
C GLY A 92 10.01 8.13 17.55
N PHE A 93 8.95 8.95 17.51
CA PHE A 93 8.75 10.08 18.44
C PHE A 93 7.69 9.82 19.53
N ALA A 94 6.97 8.69 19.47
CA ALA A 94 5.96 8.26 20.43
C ALA A 94 4.91 9.35 20.72
N GLY A 95 4.30 9.95 19.66
CA GLY A 95 3.33 11.02 19.84
C GLY A 95 3.88 12.28 20.51
N GLY A 96 5.20 12.50 20.47
CA GLY A 96 5.89 13.61 21.10
C GLY A 96 6.48 13.31 22.49
N LEU A 97 6.24 12.13 23.05
CA LEU A 97 6.75 11.77 24.38
C LEU A 97 8.28 11.73 24.42
N VAL A 98 8.95 11.25 23.38
CA VAL A 98 10.42 11.19 23.32
C VAL A 98 11.05 12.58 23.34
N PRO A 99 10.72 13.51 22.42
CA PRO A 99 11.31 14.84 22.45
C PRO A 99 10.83 15.70 23.65
N ALA A 100 9.69 15.40 24.24
CA ALA A 100 9.24 16.03 25.48
C ALA A 100 10.08 15.61 26.69
N ARG A 101 10.47 14.32 26.75
CA ARG A 101 11.31 13.77 27.82
C ARG A 101 12.78 14.21 27.69
N ASP A 102 13.31 14.15 26.48
CA ASP A 102 14.69 14.59 26.18
C ASP A 102 14.76 15.40 24.89
N PRO A 103 14.81 16.74 24.95
CA PRO A 103 15.02 17.57 23.76
C PRO A 103 16.33 17.27 23.01
N GLY A 104 17.30 16.62 23.63
CA GLY A 104 18.57 16.19 23.01
C GLY A 104 18.37 15.06 21.99
N ALA A 105 17.25 14.33 22.11
CA ALA A 105 16.86 13.29 21.16
C ALA A 105 16.31 13.84 19.83
N ALA A 106 16.14 15.15 19.68
CA ALA A 106 15.66 15.78 18.45
C ALA A 106 16.50 15.41 17.24
N ALA A 107 15.84 15.21 16.10
CA ALA A 107 16.46 14.89 14.82
C ALA A 107 17.52 15.91 14.41
N LYS A 108 18.61 15.44 13.79
CA LYS A 108 19.74 16.26 13.38
C LYS A 108 19.99 16.10 11.88
N ALA A 109 20.52 17.16 11.28
CA ALA A 109 20.96 17.14 9.88
C ALA A 109 22.26 17.96 9.74
N LEU A 110 23.06 17.66 8.74
CA LEU A 110 24.21 18.44 8.32
C LEU A 110 23.82 19.32 7.14
N VAL A 111 23.71 20.61 7.36
CA VAL A 111 23.37 21.58 6.32
C VAL A 111 24.63 22.17 5.72
N ALA A 112 24.80 22.05 4.41
CA ALA A 112 25.86 22.68 3.64
C ALA A 112 25.36 23.99 3.03
N VAL A 113 26.04 25.10 3.34
CA VAL A 113 25.69 26.44 2.89
C VAL A 113 26.87 27.05 2.12
N ALA A 114 26.61 27.43 0.87
CA ALA A 114 27.58 28.12 0.02
C ALA A 114 27.42 29.64 0.14
N SER A 115 28.50 30.37 0.39
CA SER A 115 28.48 31.81 0.68
C SER A 115 29.82 32.50 0.30
N GLU A 116 29.87 33.83 0.40
CA GLU A 116 31.09 34.63 0.14
C GLU A 116 32.05 34.64 1.33
N ARG A 117 31.61 34.15 2.51
CA ARG A 117 32.41 34.00 3.72
C ARG A 117 32.02 32.74 4.50
N ALA A 118 32.98 32.17 5.22
CA ALA A 118 32.71 31.12 6.18
C ALA A 118 31.84 31.60 7.34
N PHE A 119 30.80 30.85 7.71
CA PHE A 119 30.02 31.18 8.92
C PHE A 119 30.81 30.80 10.18
N SER A 120 30.43 31.44 11.30
CA SER A 120 30.94 31.12 12.63
C SER A 120 29.77 30.88 13.57
N GLY A 121 29.94 30.00 14.54
CA GLY A 121 28.91 29.70 15.54
C GLY A 121 29.12 28.34 16.21
N PRO A 122 28.41 28.06 17.30
CA PRO A 122 28.62 26.85 18.10
C PRO A 122 28.24 25.56 17.41
N ARG A 123 27.42 25.61 16.33
CA ARG A 123 26.96 24.44 15.55
C ARG A 123 27.69 24.33 14.21
N VAL A 124 28.71 25.12 13.95
CA VAL A 124 29.52 24.96 12.74
C VAL A 124 30.43 23.75 12.92
N VAL A 125 30.23 22.75 12.11
CA VAL A 125 31.04 21.50 12.09
C VAL A 125 32.35 21.74 11.35
N ALA A 126 32.29 22.42 10.20
CA ALA A 126 33.44 22.71 9.37
C ALA A 126 33.14 23.82 8.36
N ALA A 127 34.18 24.52 7.93
CA ALA A 127 34.14 25.46 6.83
C ALA A 127 35.31 25.21 5.87
N PHE A 128 35.07 25.47 4.58
CA PHE A 128 36.05 25.20 3.51
C PHE A 128 36.06 26.38 2.53
N ARG A 129 37.25 26.74 2.03
CA ARG A 129 37.44 27.52 0.81
C ARG A 129 37.25 26.61 -0.39
N VAL A 130 36.40 26.99 -1.32
CA VAL A 130 36.18 26.26 -2.56
C VAL A 130 36.67 27.09 -3.73
N HIS A 131 37.62 26.55 -4.50
CA HIS A 131 38.16 27.18 -5.68
C HIS A 131 37.37 26.73 -6.91
N LEU A 132 37.05 27.69 -7.77
CA LEU A 132 36.24 27.47 -8.96
C LEU A 132 37.10 27.66 -10.22
N ASP A 133 36.78 26.95 -11.30
CA ASP A 133 37.33 27.22 -12.61
C ASP A 133 36.69 28.47 -13.29
N GLU A 134 37.08 28.78 -14.51
CA GLU A 134 36.54 29.92 -15.28
C GLU A 134 35.03 29.81 -15.56
N LYS A 135 34.47 28.60 -15.52
CA LYS A 135 33.05 28.32 -15.71
C LYS A 135 32.27 28.32 -14.39
N GLY A 136 32.94 28.50 -13.23
CA GLY A 136 32.35 28.46 -11.92
C GLY A 136 32.14 27.04 -11.38
N VAL A 137 32.81 26.04 -11.90
CA VAL A 137 32.78 24.67 -11.41
C VAL A 137 33.80 24.49 -10.28
N PRO A 138 33.42 23.89 -9.14
CA PRO A 138 34.38 23.56 -8.07
C PRO A 138 35.49 22.62 -8.54
N ILE A 139 36.77 22.98 -8.30
CA ILE A 139 37.95 22.21 -8.72
C ILE A 139 38.83 21.72 -7.56
N ARG A 140 38.80 22.41 -6.42
CA ARG A 140 39.50 22.00 -5.20
C ARG A 140 38.92 22.70 -3.98
N TYR A 141 39.21 22.16 -2.80
CA TYR A 141 38.84 22.78 -1.52
C TYR A 141 40.00 22.73 -0.53
N GLU A 142 39.91 23.63 0.45
CA GLU A 142 40.86 23.71 1.58
C GLU A 142 40.09 24.10 2.84
N ARG A 143 40.58 23.69 4.01
CA ARG A 143 39.97 24.11 5.30
C ARG A 143 39.99 25.62 5.42
N ALA A 144 38.93 26.22 5.90
CA ALA A 144 38.77 27.62 6.22
C ALA A 144 38.56 27.79 7.72
N GLU A 145 38.97 28.97 8.24
CA GLU A 145 38.65 29.35 9.61
C GLU A 145 37.20 29.88 9.69
N ALA A 146 36.59 29.81 10.87
CA ALA A 146 35.27 30.36 11.10
C ALA A 146 35.30 31.90 10.92
N GLY A 147 34.34 32.43 10.12
CA GLY A 147 34.26 33.88 9.82
C GLY A 147 35.21 34.35 8.72
N GLU A 148 36.03 33.50 8.14
CA GLU A 148 36.98 33.86 7.10
C GLU A 148 36.27 34.37 5.83
N ALA A 149 36.83 35.38 5.17
CA ALA A 149 36.31 35.96 3.93
C ALA A 149 37.48 36.45 3.03
N GLY A 150 37.21 36.63 1.74
CA GLY A 150 38.09 37.30 0.77
C GLY A 150 39.29 36.47 0.28
N LYS A 151 39.48 35.21 0.72
CA LYS A 151 40.57 34.33 0.29
C LYS A 151 40.19 33.32 -0.80
N ALA A 152 38.90 33.19 -1.06
CA ALA A 152 38.35 32.31 -2.10
C ALA A 152 37.05 32.88 -2.68
N PRO A 153 36.66 32.53 -3.89
CA PRO A 153 35.41 32.97 -4.52
C PRO A 153 34.17 32.34 -3.88
N LEU A 154 34.31 31.23 -3.13
CA LEU A 154 33.24 30.49 -2.52
C LEU A 154 33.71 29.84 -1.21
N TYR A 155 32.88 29.97 -0.16
CA TYR A 155 33.03 29.24 1.09
C TYR A 155 31.87 28.26 1.24
N LEU A 156 32.15 27.00 1.59
CA LEU A 156 31.17 26.00 1.93
C LEU A 156 31.24 25.73 3.43
N THR A 157 30.19 26.11 4.15
CA THR A 157 30.12 25.90 5.60
C THR A 157 29.12 24.79 5.90
N PHE A 158 29.53 23.85 6.72
CA PHE A 158 28.68 22.76 7.22
C PHE A 158 28.23 23.08 8.65
N VAL A 159 26.92 23.12 8.83
CA VAL A 159 26.27 23.49 10.10
C VAL A 159 25.39 22.33 10.55
N GLU A 160 25.54 21.93 11.81
CA GLU A 160 24.60 20.99 12.42
C GLU A 160 23.26 21.69 12.65
N TYR A 161 22.22 21.18 12.05
CA TYR A 161 20.85 21.56 12.32
C TYR A 161 20.26 20.60 13.35
N VAL A 162 19.48 21.12 14.29
CA VAL A 162 18.69 20.33 15.26
C VAL A 162 17.25 20.74 15.10
N ALA A 163 16.37 19.73 14.89
CA ALA A 163 14.95 19.95 14.71
C ALA A 163 14.35 20.72 15.90
N GLN A 164 13.49 21.68 15.60
CA GLN A 164 12.86 22.52 16.62
C GLN A 164 11.41 22.10 16.83
N PRO A 165 10.88 22.18 18.06
CA PRO A 165 9.46 21.95 18.31
C PRO A 165 8.59 22.99 17.60
N GLY A 166 7.31 22.64 17.37
CA GLY A 166 6.30 23.48 16.72
C GLY A 166 5.70 22.88 15.46
N GLU A 167 6.12 21.68 15.04
CA GLU A 167 5.54 20.99 13.88
C GLU A 167 4.25 20.28 14.28
N THR A 168 3.16 20.66 13.65
CA THR A 168 1.82 20.10 13.92
C THR A 168 1.73 18.61 13.62
N TRP A 169 2.51 18.12 12.63
CA TRP A 169 2.60 16.71 12.30
C TRP A 169 3.16 15.86 13.43
N TYR A 170 4.08 16.42 14.22
CA TYR A 170 4.69 15.78 15.39
C TYR A 170 4.07 16.28 16.71
N GLU A 171 2.75 16.49 16.74
CA GLU A 171 1.98 16.92 17.93
C GLU A 171 2.53 18.21 18.58
N GLY A 172 3.07 19.13 17.79
CA GLY A 172 3.70 20.37 18.30
C GLY A 172 5.14 20.19 18.77
N PHE A 173 5.70 18.99 18.65
CA PHE A 173 7.12 18.67 18.91
C PHE A 173 7.94 18.64 17.61
N CYS A 174 8.89 17.74 17.52
CA CYS A 174 9.74 17.49 16.35
C CYS A 174 10.04 16.00 16.23
N TYR A 175 10.53 15.60 15.05
CA TYR A 175 11.02 14.24 14.87
C TYR A 175 12.32 13.99 15.64
N VAL A 176 12.73 12.73 15.78
CA VAL A 176 13.84 12.26 16.60
C VAL A 176 15.03 11.76 15.79
N ASP A 177 16.20 11.70 16.41
CA ASP A 177 17.46 11.22 15.83
C ASP A 177 17.51 9.68 15.85
N LEU A 178 17.02 9.03 14.80
CA LEU A 178 17.01 7.57 14.67
C LEU A 178 18.41 6.97 14.39
N LEU A 179 19.43 7.81 14.18
CA LEU A 179 20.83 7.37 14.11
C LEU A 179 21.47 7.29 15.50
N ASP A 180 20.82 7.82 16.54
CA ASP A 180 21.28 7.79 17.92
C ASP A 180 20.60 6.66 18.71
N PRO A 181 21.34 5.64 19.16
CA PRO A 181 20.77 4.56 19.96
C PRO A 181 20.19 5.03 21.29
N GLY A 182 20.60 6.18 21.83
CA GLY A 182 20.03 6.77 23.03
C GLY A 182 18.60 7.28 22.80
N ALA A 183 18.34 7.95 21.69
CA ALA A 183 17.02 8.43 21.31
C ALA A 183 16.06 7.24 21.03
N VAL A 184 16.53 6.21 20.34
CA VAL A 184 15.73 5.00 20.07
C VAL A 184 15.46 4.21 21.36
N LYS A 185 16.40 4.18 22.31
CA LYS A 185 16.16 3.57 23.62
C LYS A 185 15.01 4.28 24.36
N LEU A 186 14.98 5.61 24.33
CA LEU A 186 13.86 6.39 24.89
C LEU A 186 12.54 6.07 24.18
N PHE A 187 12.58 5.90 22.85
CA PHE A 187 11.39 5.49 22.09
C PHE A 187 10.86 4.13 22.56
N ILE A 188 11.74 3.15 22.79
CA ILE A 188 11.34 1.84 23.33
C ILE A 188 10.75 2.00 24.74
N GLU A 189 11.37 2.81 25.59
CA GLU A 189 10.87 3.07 26.96
C GLU A 189 9.48 3.74 26.96
N GLU A 190 9.20 4.66 26.02
CA GLU A 190 7.92 5.38 25.96
C GLU A 190 6.82 4.61 25.20
N ALA A 191 7.15 3.97 24.07
CA ALA A 191 6.17 3.36 23.18
C ALA A 191 5.96 1.85 23.38
N TYR A 192 6.96 1.12 23.88
CA TYR A 192 6.92 -0.34 24.00
C TYR A 192 6.74 -0.82 25.45
N GLU A 193 7.53 -0.28 26.39
CA GLU A 193 7.50 -0.75 27.79
C GLU A 193 6.14 -0.58 28.50
N PRO A 194 5.32 0.44 28.22
CA PRO A 194 3.99 0.54 28.80
C PRO A 194 3.09 -0.66 28.51
N TYR A 195 3.30 -1.37 27.40
CA TYR A 195 2.56 -2.58 27.05
C TYR A 195 2.99 -3.82 27.84
N LEU A 196 4.06 -3.78 28.63
CA LEU A 196 4.46 -4.90 29.50
C LEU A 196 3.38 -5.28 30.52
N ARG A 197 2.40 -4.41 30.77
CA ARG A 197 1.18 -4.73 31.53
C ARG A 197 0.34 -5.86 30.92
N PHE A 198 0.57 -6.19 29.62
CA PHE A 198 -0.08 -7.27 28.85
C PHE A 198 0.87 -8.45 28.56
N ARG A 199 2.01 -8.55 29.22
CA ARG A 199 3.04 -9.55 28.93
C ARG A 199 2.54 -11.01 28.92
N GLU A 200 1.48 -11.31 29.63
CA GLU A 200 0.85 -12.65 29.65
C GLU A 200 0.24 -13.04 28.31
N GLU A 201 -0.10 -12.07 27.46
CA GLU A 201 -0.66 -12.26 26.11
C GLU A 201 0.40 -12.17 25.00
N PHE A 202 1.65 -11.84 25.34
CA PHE A 202 2.74 -11.74 24.38
C PHE A 202 3.06 -13.09 23.73
N GLY A 203 3.21 -13.08 22.39
CA GLY A 203 3.38 -14.29 21.57
C GLY A 203 2.13 -15.18 21.48
N ARG A 204 0.99 -14.72 22.03
CA ARG A 204 -0.30 -15.40 22.01
C ARG A 204 -1.32 -14.51 21.28
N THR A 205 -2.18 -13.81 22.04
CA THR A 205 -3.16 -12.86 21.48
C THR A 205 -2.51 -11.59 20.95
N ILE A 206 -1.34 -11.20 21.50
CA ILE A 206 -0.52 -10.09 21.03
C ILE A 206 0.74 -10.68 20.37
N PRO A 207 0.74 -10.87 19.03
CA PRO A 207 1.84 -11.58 18.36
C PRO A 207 3.10 -10.71 18.16
N GLY A 208 2.97 -9.38 18.14
CA GLY A 208 4.10 -8.51 17.88
C GLY A 208 3.76 -7.04 17.76
N VAL A 209 4.72 -6.30 17.22
CA VAL A 209 4.71 -4.83 17.07
C VAL A 209 4.95 -4.46 15.62
N PHE A 210 4.22 -3.44 15.14
CA PHE A 210 4.41 -2.81 13.84
C PHE A 210 5.08 -1.44 14.00
N THR A 211 6.10 -1.18 13.18
CA THR A 211 6.73 0.11 12.97
C THR A 211 6.39 0.66 11.59
N ASP A 212 6.12 1.95 11.48
CA ASP A 212 5.59 2.60 10.29
C ASP A 212 6.52 3.71 9.81
N GLU A 213 7.09 3.55 8.63
CA GLU A 213 7.90 4.54 7.92
C GLU A 213 9.03 5.23 8.72
N PRO A 214 9.71 4.59 9.71
CA PRO A 214 10.86 5.23 10.34
C PRO A 214 11.88 5.62 9.27
N ASN A 215 12.42 6.84 9.36
CA ASN A 215 13.28 7.33 8.30
C ASN A 215 14.25 8.41 8.78
N ILE A 216 15.27 8.66 7.96
CA ILE A 216 16.28 9.71 8.18
C ILE A 216 16.02 10.96 7.33
N GLU A 217 15.05 10.94 6.42
CA GLU A 217 14.72 12.12 5.62
C GLU A 217 14.05 13.21 6.44
N SER A 218 13.16 12.83 7.36
CA SER A 218 12.52 13.75 8.30
C SER A 218 13.49 14.43 9.25
N SER A 219 14.74 13.97 9.35
CA SER A 219 15.80 14.65 10.09
C SER A 219 16.43 15.82 9.33
N ARG A 220 16.05 16.04 8.09
CA ARG A 220 16.46 17.20 7.30
C ARG A 220 15.74 18.46 7.72
N PRO A 221 16.35 19.64 7.51
CA PRO A 221 15.67 20.90 7.81
C PRO A 221 14.37 21.02 6.99
N HIS A 222 13.27 21.26 7.68
CA HIS A 222 12.01 21.55 7.02
C HIS A 222 12.15 22.81 6.13
N PRO A 223 11.45 22.94 4.99
CA PRO A 223 11.50 24.10 4.10
C PRO A 223 11.21 25.44 4.77
N ARG A 224 10.54 25.44 5.95
CA ARG A 224 10.25 26.64 6.75
C ARG A 224 11.39 27.09 7.64
N VAL A 225 12.46 26.30 7.78
CA VAL A 225 13.64 26.75 8.52
C VAL A 225 14.31 27.85 7.71
N GLN A 226 14.45 29.03 8.31
CA GLN A 226 15.23 30.11 7.71
C GLN A 226 16.70 29.70 7.71
N LEU A 227 17.11 29.03 6.65
CA LEU A 227 18.52 28.86 6.35
C LEU A 227 19.14 30.24 6.09
N PRO A 228 20.43 30.41 6.36
CA PRO A 228 21.13 31.65 5.99
C PRO A 228 20.87 31.99 4.52
N PRO A 229 20.89 33.29 4.13
CA PRO A 229 20.59 33.70 2.77
C PRO A 229 21.36 32.84 1.75
N ARG A 230 20.67 32.38 0.73
CA ARG A 230 21.28 31.55 -0.33
C ARG A 230 22.51 32.21 -0.87
N GLY A 231 23.62 31.49 -0.91
CA GLY A 231 24.76 31.91 -1.71
C GLY A 231 24.37 32.02 -3.19
N PRO A 232 24.98 32.91 -3.94
CA PRO A 232 24.52 33.30 -5.28
C PRO A 232 24.56 32.17 -6.34
N ARG A 233 25.16 31.00 -6.07
CA ARG A 233 25.40 29.95 -7.08
C ARG A 233 24.90 28.55 -6.72
N PHE A 234 24.78 28.21 -5.44
CA PHE A 234 24.37 26.85 -4.99
C PHE A 234 23.29 26.93 -3.93
N PRO A 235 22.24 26.10 -4.02
CA PRO A 235 21.24 26.01 -2.95
C PRO A 235 21.88 25.45 -1.67
N ALA A 236 21.35 25.83 -0.52
CA ALA A 236 21.65 25.10 0.70
C ALA A 236 21.05 23.68 0.61
N VAL A 237 21.84 22.68 1.00
CA VAL A 237 21.45 21.27 0.95
C VAL A 237 21.72 20.62 2.30
N SER A 238 21.02 19.53 2.58
CA SER A 238 21.15 18.80 3.85
C SER A 238 21.45 17.32 3.63
N LEU A 239 22.13 16.73 4.60
CA LEU A 239 22.48 15.32 4.68
C LEU A 239 22.07 14.78 6.05
N PRO A 240 21.78 13.49 6.20
CA PRO A 240 21.59 12.87 7.51
C PRO A 240 22.81 13.11 8.42
N TRP A 241 22.58 13.35 9.70
CA TRP A 241 23.66 13.60 10.65
C TRP A 241 23.27 13.20 12.07
N THR A 242 24.25 12.76 12.83
CA THR A 242 24.19 12.60 14.28
C THR A 242 25.54 12.93 14.90
N GLY A 243 25.59 13.29 16.15
CA GLY A 243 26.84 13.60 16.87
C GLY A 243 27.85 12.44 16.89
N ARG A 244 27.38 11.20 16.79
CA ARG A 244 28.22 9.98 16.78
C ARG A 244 28.77 9.61 15.40
N LEU A 245 28.23 10.20 14.32
CA LEU A 245 28.60 9.83 12.96
C LEU A 245 30.12 9.98 12.68
N PRO A 246 30.83 11.06 13.05
CA PRO A 246 32.25 11.18 12.77
C PRO A 246 33.13 10.10 13.43
N GLU A 247 32.78 9.69 14.66
CA GLU A 247 33.46 8.63 15.37
C GLU A 247 33.22 7.28 14.71
N LYS A 248 31.96 6.92 14.47
CA LYS A 248 31.57 5.67 13.79
C LYS A 248 32.16 5.57 12.38
N PHE A 249 32.17 6.68 11.65
CA PHE A 249 32.77 6.77 10.33
C PHE A 249 34.27 6.44 10.37
N ARG A 250 34.99 7.02 11.34
CA ARG A 250 36.44 6.77 11.49
C ARG A 250 36.72 5.32 11.90
N GLU A 251 35.88 4.74 12.77
CA GLU A 251 35.96 3.33 13.16
C GLU A 251 35.82 2.43 11.94
N LEU A 252 34.84 2.66 11.07
CA LEU A 252 34.56 1.82 9.92
C LEU A 252 35.50 2.01 8.73
N ASN A 253 35.98 3.23 8.51
CA ASN A 253 36.65 3.60 7.26
C ASN A 253 38.13 4.03 7.45
N GLY A 254 38.58 4.25 8.68
CA GLY A 254 39.98 4.53 8.99
C GLY A 254 40.46 5.97 8.73
N TYR A 255 39.53 6.90 8.36
CA TYR A 255 39.85 8.32 8.12
C TYR A 255 38.77 9.24 8.63
N ASP A 256 39.05 10.55 8.67
CA ASP A 256 38.11 11.56 9.18
C ASP A 256 37.21 12.12 8.08
N ILE A 257 35.87 11.97 8.27
CA ILE A 257 34.88 12.52 7.34
C ILE A 257 34.82 14.05 7.37
N VAL A 258 35.07 14.66 8.55
CA VAL A 258 34.94 16.12 8.72
C VAL A 258 35.87 16.88 7.77
N GLY A 259 37.05 16.34 7.52
CA GLY A 259 38.00 16.89 6.55
C GLY A 259 37.58 16.75 5.08
N ARG A 260 36.62 15.88 4.78
CA ARG A 260 36.19 15.54 3.42
C ARG A 260 34.73 15.88 3.11
N LEU A 261 34.04 16.61 3.97
CA LEU A 261 32.64 16.96 3.77
C LEU A 261 32.31 17.61 2.41
N PRO A 262 33.17 18.46 1.78
CA PRO A 262 32.90 18.99 0.44
C PRO A 262 32.73 17.91 -0.64
N GLU A 263 33.33 16.73 -0.50
CA GLU A 263 33.23 15.62 -1.43
C GLU A 263 31.83 14.99 -1.45
N LEU A 264 31.04 15.18 -0.37
CA LEU A 264 29.64 14.74 -0.33
C LEU A 264 28.75 15.62 -1.23
N ILE A 265 29.17 16.85 -1.50
CA ILE A 265 28.40 17.85 -2.26
C ILE A 265 28.91 17.99 -3.69
N PHE A 266 30.25 18.12 -3.86
CA PHE A 266 30.90 18.33 -5.14
C PHE A 266 31.72 17.11 -5.57
N ASP A 267 31.92 16.96 -6.87
CA ASP A 267 32.78 15.91 -7.44
C ASP A 267 34.28 16.30 -7.32
N LEU A 268 34.77 16.31 -6.09
CA LEU A 268 36.15 16.71 -5.74
C LEU A 268 36.85 15.57 -4.98
N GLY A 269 38.16 15.48 -5.11
CA GLY A 269 38.97 14.49 -4.40
C GLY A 269 38.53 13.05 -4.72
N ASP A 270 38.41 12.23 -3.68
CA ASP A 270 37.96 10.83 -3.79
C ASP A 270 36.43 10.70 -3.55
N TYR A 271 35.63 11.62 -4.11
CA TYR A 271 34.21 11.76 -3.79
C TYR A 271 33.40 10.46 -3.90
N LEU A 272 33.70 9.58 -4.86
CA LEU A 272 32.99 8.30 -5.00
C LEU A 272 33.20 7.41 -3.77
N LYS A 273 34.45 7.32 -3.28
CA LYS A 273 34.76 6.61 -2.05
C LYS A 273 34.13 7.26 -0.82
N THR A 274 34.30 8.57 -0.69
CA THR A 274 33.80 9.33 0.46
C THR A 274 32.30 9.21 0.60
N ARG A 275 31.53 9.33 -0.51
CA ARG A 275 30.07 9.15 -0.54
C ARG A 275 29.67 7.72 -0.23
N TYR A 276 30.33 6.71 -0.83
CA TYR A 276 30.09 5.30 -0.53
C TYR A 276 30.26 5.02 0.99
N ASP A 277 31.38 5.44 1.56
CA ASP A 277 31.67 5.22 2.98
C ASP A 277 30.71 5.99 3.90
N PHE A 278 30.31 7.22 3.53
CA PHE A 278 29.34 8.02 4.27
C PHE A 278 27.98 7.33 4.34
N TRP A 279 27.42 6.95 3.21
CA TRP A 279 26.08 6.34 3.17
C TRP A 279 26.07 4.93 3.75
N ARG A 280 27.13 4.17 3.60
CA ARG A 280 27.32 2.90 4.31
C ARG A 280 27.29 3.13 5.83
N THR A 281 28.00 4.14 6.32
CA THR A 281 28.03 4.46 7.76
C THR A 281 26.66 4.89 8.27
N VAL A 282 25.95 5.75 7.54
CA VAL A 282 24.58 6.20 7.87
C VAL A 282 23.64 4.99 7.93
N THR A 283 23.67 4.12 6.93
CA THR A 283 22.85 2.90 6.90
C THR A 283 23.10 2.02 8.12
N LEU A 284 24.37 1.75 8.45
CA LEU A 284 24.70 0.90 9.58
C LEU A 284 24.32 1.53 10.93
N LEU A 285 24.47 2.85 11.09
CA LEU A 285 24.01 3.56 12.29
C LEU A 285 22.50 3.41 12.46
N PHE A 286 21.72 3.60 11.39
CA PHE A 286 20.27 3.48 11.47
C PHE A 286 19.83 2.04 11.79
N VAL A 287 20.41 1.05 11.11
CA VAL A 287 20.14 -0.37 11.39
C VAL A 287 20.47 -0.72 12.84
N GLU A 288 21.67 -0.34 13.33
CA GLU A 288 22.12 -0.64 14.70
C GLU A 288 21.29 0.08 15.76
N ALA A 289 20.99 1.36 15.53
CA ALA A 289 20.26 2.19 16.50
C ALA A 289 18.77 1.83 16.58
N PHE A 290 18.10 1.64 15.45
CA PHE A 290 16.66 1.44 15.38
C PHE A 290 16.27 -0.04 15.24
N SER A 291 16.53 -0.64 14.07
CA SER A 291 15.97 -1.94 13.74
C SER A 291 16.47 -3.04 14.67
N ARG A 292 17.77 -3.05 14.96
CA ARG A 292 18.37 -4.07 15.82
C ARG A 292 17.93 -3.94 17.27
N GLN A 293 17.85 -2.73 17.84
CA GLN A 293 17.42 -2.55 19.23
C GLN A 293 15.97 -3.01 19.42
N ILE A 294 15.08 -2.65 18.50
CA ILE A 294 13.66 -3.05 18.57
C ILE A 294 13.53 -4.56 18.37
N TYR A 295 14.26 -5.13 17.40
CA TYR A 295 14.32 -6.58 17.19
C TYR A 295 14.73 -7.31 18.47
N GLU A 296 15.84 -6.90 19.11
CA GLU A 296 16.36 -7.50 20.34
C GLU A 296 15.38 -7.35 21.51
N TRP A 297 14.68 -6.22 21.62
CA TRP A 297 13.63 -6.04 22.61
C TRP A 297 12.44 -6.99 22.37
N CYS A 298 11.98 -7.10 21.12
CA CYS A 298 10.90 -8.03 20.76
C CYS A 298 11.28 -9.49 21.02
N GLU A 299 12.48 -9.91 20.60
CA GLU A 299 13.01 -11.26 20.88
C GLU A 299 12.99 -11.59 22.38
N LYS A 300 13.49 -10.66 23.21
CA LYS A 300 13.53 -10.80 24.66
C LYS A 300 12.14 -11.00 25.27
N HIS A 301 11.10 -10.42 24.66
CA HIS A 301 9.73 -10.47 25.18
C HIS A 301 8.82 -11.48 24.45
N GLY A 302 9.36 -12.27 23.51
CA GLY A 302 8.60 -13.28 22.75
C GLY A 302 7.60 -12.66 21.75
N LEU A 303 7.88 -11.45 21.29
CA LEU A 303 7.10 -10.73 20.30
C LEU A 303 7.78 -10.77 18.92
N LYS A 304 7.00 -10.63 17.87
CA LYS A 304 7.49 -10.43 16.49
C LYS A 304 7.61 -8.95 16.19
N PHE A 305 8.69 -8.54 15.56
CA PHE A 305 8.85 -7.20 14.99
C PHE A 305 8.54 -7.23 13.50
N THR A 306 7.67 -6.32 13.04
CA THR A 306 7.28 -6.13 11.63
C THR A 306 7.12 -4.64 11.33
N GLY A 307 6.79 -4.32 10.10
CA GLY A 307 6.58 -2.96 9.59
C GLY A 307 7.40 -2.69 8.33
N HIS A 308 7.50 -1.45 7.92
CA HIS A 308 8.19 -1.03 6.69
C HIS A 308 8.91 0.31 6.91
N TYR A 309 9.70 0.72 5.90
CA TYR A 309 10.51 1.95 5.93
C TYR A 309 10.01 2.92 4.86
N LEU A 310 10.24 4.22 5.05
CA LEU A 310 9.75 5.22 4.11
C LEU A 310 10.43 5.09 2.73
N ALA A 311 9.61 5.13 1.67
CA ALA A 311 10.03 5.26 0.27
C ALA A 311 11.02 4.18 -0.21
N GLU A 312 10.62 2.91 -0.09
CA GLU A 312 11.42 1.72 -0.41
C GLU A 312 11.52 1.40 -1.92
N ASP A 313 10.80 2.12 -2.78
CA ASP A 313 10.43 1.72 -4.16
C ASP A 313 11.52 2.01 -5.19
N SER A 314 12.53 2.82 -4.87
CA SER A 314 13.64 3.11 -5.77
C SER A 314 14.98 3.21 -5.04
N LEU A 315 16.09 3.09 -5.77
CA LEU A 315 17.43 3.28 -5.19
C LEU A 315 17.59 4.70 -4.64
N LEU A 316 17.04 5.70 -5.35
CA LEU A 316 17.13 7.10 -4.96
C LEU A 316 16.32 7.39 -3.70
N SER A 317 15.06 6.94 -3.66
CA SER A 317 14.16 7.23 -2.54
C SER A 317 14.63 6.51 -1.27
N GLN A 318 14.94 5.20 -1.33
CA GLN A 318 15.42 4.46 -0.17
C GLN A 318 16.77 4.99 0.36
N LEU A 319 17.68 5.44 -0.52
CA LEU A 319 18.94 6.06 -0.10
C LEU A 319 18.66 7.29 0.76
N LYS A 320 17.76 8.16 0.31
CA LYS A 320 17.42 9.40 1.03
C LYS A 320 16.72 9.14 2.35
N CYS A 321 15.89 8.10 2.43
CA CYS A 321 15.02 7.83 3.58
C CYS A 321 15.59 6.81 4.57
N ALA A 322 16.40 5.85 4.11
CA ALA A 322 16.91 4.76 4.95
C ALA A 322 18.40 4.44 4.72
N GLY A 323 19.04 5.06 3.72
CA GLY A 323 20.37 4.67 3.26
C GLY A 323 20.33 3.43 2.37
N ALA A 324 19.79 2.33 2.88
CA ALA A 324 19.39 1.11 2.20
C ALA A 324 18.35 0.38 3.03
N VAL A 325 17.33 -0.24 2.41
CA VAL A 325 16.24 -0.89 3.15
C VAL A 325 16.53 -2.36 3.48
N MET A 326 17.19 -3.10 2.59
CA MET A 326 17.43 -4.54 2.78
C MET A 326 18.15 -4.90 4.09
N PRO A 327 19.18 -4.16 4.56
CA PRO A 327 19.83 -4.44 5.84
C PRO A 327 18.91 -4.32 7.06
N HIS A 328 17.85 -3.51 6.98
CA HIS A 328 16.85 -3.39 8.04
C HIS A 328 15.97 -4.64 8.16
N TYR A 329 15.60 -5.27 7.03
CA TYR A 329 14.77 -6.48 7.01
C TYR A 329 15.47 -7.68 7.67
N GLU A 330 16.82 -7.69 7.76
CA GLU A 330 17.56 -8.68 8.53
C GLU A 330 17.09 -8.73 10.00
N TYR A 331 16.73 -7.58 10.54
CA TYR A 331 16.27 -7.40 11.92
C TYR A 331 14.75 -7.29 12.05
N GLN A 332 13.99 -7.97 11.19
CA GLN A 332 12.54 -8.14 11.32
C GLN A 332 12.19 -9.61 11.40
N HIS A 333 11.31 -10.00 12.33
CA HIS A 333 10.77 -11.35 12.42
C HIS A 333 9.81 -11.65 11.26
N VAL A 334 9.05 -10.64 10.88
CA VAL A 334 8.17 -10.62 9.72
C VAL A 334 8.56 -9.40 8.89
N PRO A 335 9.50 -9.54 7.94
CA PRO A 335 9.86 -8.43 7.07
C PRO A 335 8.65 -7.87 6.33
N GLY A 336 8.54 -6.55 6.26
CA GLY A 336 7.39 -5.89 5.67
C GLY A 336 7.74 -4.74 4.74
N ILE A 337 6.77 -4.42 3.89
CA ILE A 337 6.82 -3.33 2.90
C ILE A 337 5.47 -2.63 2.82
N ASP A 338 5.44 -1.50 2.09
CA ASP A 338 4.24 -0.77 1.73
C ASP A 338 3.97 -0.81 0.22
N HIS A 339 2.69 -0.82 -0.15
CA HIS A 339 2.20 -0.69 -1.52
C HIS A 339 1.03 0.29 -1.56
N LEU A 340 1.25 1.49 -2.07
CA LEU A 340 0.29 2.56 -2.13
C LEU A 340 -0.19 2.86 -3.55
N GLY A 341 -1.43 3.36 -3.65
CA GLY A 341 -2.04 3.77 -4.90
C GLY A 341 -2.57 2.62 -5.76
N PHE A 342 -3.22 2.99 -6.85
CA PHE A 342 -3.85 2.05 -7.78
C PHE A 342 -2.91 1.69 -8.94
N GLN A 343 -1.83 0.99 -8.63
CA GLN A 343 -0.80 0.53 -9.57
C GLN A 343 -0.11 -0.73 -9.01
N ILE A 344 0.65 -1.49 -9.79
CA ILE A 344 1.38 -2.66 -9.32
C ILE A 344 2.89 -2.61 -9.61
N TRP A 345 3.29 -2.22 -10.82
CA TRP A 345 4.68 -2.34 -11.27
C TRP A 345 5.67 -1.39 -10.55
N GLY A 346 5.19 -0.32 -9.93
CA GLY A 346 6.02 0.56 -9.08
C GLY A 346 6.61 -0.14 -7.86
N SER A 347 5.92 -1.17 -7.34
CA SER A 347 6.37 -1.93 -6.16
C SER A 347 7.19 -3.19 -6.50
N LEU A 348 7.63 -3.37 -7.75
CA LEU A 348 8.43 -4.54 -8.15
C LEU A 348 9.71 -4.65 -7.34
N LEU A 349 10.49 -3.57 -7.25
CA LEU A 349 11.76 -3.55 -6.51
C LEU A 349 11.52 -3.83 -5.02
N THR A 350 10.56 -3.13 -4.42
CA THR A 350 10.20 -3.23 -3.00
C THR A 350 9.84 -4.67 -2.63
N ALA A 351 8.93 -5.29 -3.38
CA ALA A 351 8.51 -6.67 -3.13
C ALA A 351 9.66 -7.67 -3.29
N LYS A 352 10.54 -7.47 -4.28
CA LYS A 352 11.71 -8.33 -4.49
C LYS A 352 12.77 -8.16 -3.39
N GLN A 353 12.98 -6.95 -2.90
CA GLN A 353 13.90 -6.68 -1.77
C GLN A 353 13.48 -7.46 -0.52
N VAL A 354 12.25 -7.30 -0.07
CA VAL A 354 11.76 -7.94 1.15
C VAL A 354 11.68 -9.46 1.02
N ALA A 355 11.15 -9.96 -0.11
CA ALA A 355 11.01 -11.40 -0.34
C ALA A 355 12.37 -12.11 -0.43
N SER A 356 13.39 -11.46 -1.01
CA SER A 356 14.75 -12.00 -1.08
C SER A 356 15.35 -12.18 0.31
N VAL A 357 15.31 -11.13 1.14
CA VAL A 357 15.83 -11.22 2.51
C VAL A 357 15.08 -12.26 3.33
N ALA A 358 13.74 -12.29 3.21
CA ALA A 358 12.92 -13.27 3.92
C ALA A 358 13.27 -14.70 3.55
N ASN A 359 13.39 -15.00 2.24
CA ASN A 359 13.76 -16.34 1.78
C ASN A 359 15.20 -16.70 2.21
N GLN A 360 16.17 -15.83 1.98
CA GLN A 360 17.58 -16.02 2.33
C GLN A 360 17.77 -16.29 3.82
N LEU A 361 17.10 -15.54 4.70
CA LEU A 361 17.24 -15.65 6.15
C LEU A 361 16.20 -16.58 6.82
N GLY A 362 15.36 -17.24 6.04
CA GLY A 362 14.42 -18.22 6.56
C GLY A 362 13.19 -17.64 7.27
N ARG A 363 12.79 -16.41 6.94
CA ARG A 363 11.55 -15.83 7.46
C ARG A 363 10.35 -16.44 6.73
N GLU A 364 9.37 -16.92 7.47
CA GLU A 364 8.21 -17.62 6.92
C GLU A 364 7.16 -16.65 6.38
N ARG A 365 7.04 -15.47 6.99
CA ARG A 365 6.01 -14.48 6.66
C ARG A 365 6.65 -13.21 6.11
N VAL A 366 6.00 -12.65 5.09
CA VAL A 366 6.34 -11.36 4.46
C VAL A 366 5.08 -10.52 4.41
N LEU A 367 5.10 -9.38 5.11
CA LEU A 367 3.97 -8.48 5.21
C LEU A 367 3.99 -7.44 4.09
N CYS A 368 2.82 -7.04 3.62
CA CYS A 368 2.66 -5.82 2.82
C CYS A 368 1.47 -5.02 3.35
N GLU A 369 1.70 -3.76 3.72
CA GLU A 369 0.64 -2.77 3.80
C GLU A 369 0.06 -2.60 2.39
N THR A 370 -1.28 -2.63 2.26
CA THR A 370 -1.89 -2.79 0.95
C THR A 370 -3.20 -2.01 0.85
N TYR A 371 -3.47 -1.47 -0.34
CA TYR A 371 -4.67 -0.71 -0.70
C TYR A 371 -4.73 0.72 -0.19
N GLY A 372 -3.71 1.22 0.51
CA GLY A 372 -3.61 2.62 0.87
C GLY A 372 -3.67 3.53 -0.35
N CYS A 373 -4.24 4.71 -0.21
CA CYS A 373 -4.37 5.73 -1.27
C CYS A 373 -5.17 5.29 -2.51
N THR A 374 -6.00 4.24 -2.43
CA THR A 374 -6.81 3.79 -3.57
C THR A 374 -8.22 4.41 -3.63
N GLY A 375 -8.63 5.15 -2.61
CA GLY A 375 -10.00 5.69 -2.52
C GLY A 375 -11.05 4.61 -2.21
N ASN A 376 -12.34 4.96 -2.36
CA ASN A 376 -13.45 4.07 -2.00
C ASN A 376 -14.05 3.28 -3.18
N TYR A 377 -13.39 3.26 -4.34
CA TYR A 377 -13.92 2.57 -5.53
C TYR A 377 -13.37 1.16 -5.78
N PRO A 378 -12.22 0.71 -5.23
CA PRO A 378 -11.71 -0.61 -5.54
C PRO A 378 -12.72 -1.71 -5.23
N THR A 379 -12.87 -2.62 -6.20
CA THR A 379 -13.70 -3.81 -6.13
C THR A 379 -12.90 -5.03 -5.65
N PHE A 380 -13.53 -6.18 -5.49
CA PHE A 380 -12.81 -7.43 -5.21
C PHE A 380 -11.84 -7.81 -6.33
N ALA A 381 -12.18 -7.51 -7.60
CA ALA A 381 -11.29 -7.72 -8.73
C ALA A 381 -10.01 -6.87 -8.62
N ASP A 382 -10.14 -5.62 -8.22
CA ASP A 382 -9.03 -4.70 -8.02
C ASP A 382 -8.12 -5.16 -6.88
N ARG A 383 -8.72 -5.54 -5.76
CA ARG A 383 -7.99 -6.07 -4.59
C ARG A 383 -7.24 -7.36 -4.91
N LYS A 384 -7.87 -8.26 -5.68
CA LYS A 384 -7.22 -9.48 -6.15
C LYS A 384 -6.05 -9.17 -7.07
N TRP A 385 -6.21 -8.26 -8.02
CA TRP A 385 -5.16 -7.88 -8.96
C TRP A 385 -3.89 -7.37 -8.26
N ILE A 386 -4.05 -6.48 -7.29
CA ILE A 386 -2.94 -5.98 -6.46
C ILE A 386 -2.34 -7.11 -5.60
N GLY A 387 -3.19 -7.85 -4.89
CA GLY A 387 -2.73 -8.90 -3.98
C GLY A 387 -2.04 -10.05 -4.70
N ASP A 388 -2.56 -10.51 -5.84
CA ASP A 388 -1.93 -11.60 -6.62
C ASP A 388 -0.55 -11.22 -7.15
N PHE A 389 -0.36 -9.96 -7.60
CA PHE A 389 0.95 -9.45 -7.98
C PHE A 389 1.93 -9.55 -6.81
N LEU A 390 1.54 -9.08 -5.63
CA LEU A 390 2.38 -9.12 -4.44
C LEU A 390 2.71 -10.57 -4.02
N TYR A 391 1.73 -11.47 -4.06
CA TYR A 391 1.92 -12.88 -3.70
C TYR A 391 2.80 -13.63 -4.72
N ALA A 392 2.70 -13.31 -6.00
CA ALA A 392 3.61 -13.85 -7.02
C ALA A 392 5.06 -13.39 -6.78
N LEU A 393 5.27 -12.20 -6.23
CA LEU A 393 6.59 -11.67 -5.91
C LEU A 393 7.12 -12.14 -4.53
N GLY A 394 6.28 -12.71 -3.65
CA GLY A 394 6.73 -13.34 -2.40
C GLY A 394 6.09 -12.84 -1.11
N VAL A 395 5.17 -11.89 -1.17
CA VAL A 395 4.33 -11.49 -0.03
C VAL A 395 3.40 -12.64 0.34
N ASN A 396 3.05 -12.77 1.62
CA ASN A 396 2.09 -13.77 2.10
C ASN A 396 1.33 -13.34 3.38
N LEU A 397 1.32 -12.04 3.68
CA LEU A 397 0.50 -11.45 4.74
C LEU A 397 0.08 -10.05 4.33
N LEU A 398 -1.22 -9.80 4.21
CA LEU A 398 -1.76 -8.49 3.88
C LEU A 398 -2.11 -7.72 5.15
N ASN A 399 -1.61 -6.49 5.24
CA ASN A 399 -2.04 -5.48 6.16
C ASN A 399 -2.87 -4.46 5.40
N HIS A 400 -4.19 -4.50 5.58
CA HIS A 400 -5.11 -3.67 4.81
C HIS A 400 -5.12 -2.23 5.33
N HIS A 401 -4.80 -1.29 4.49
CA HIS A 401 -4.92 0.13 4.77
C HIS A 401 -6.25 0.67 4.20
N LEU A 402 -7.21 1.13 5.06
CA LEU A 402 -7.26 1.03 6.52
C LEU A 402 -8.69 0.73 6.98
N LEU A 403 -8.85 0.29 8.21
CA LEU A 403 -10.15 0.08 8.84
C LEU A 403 -10.38 1.17 9.89
N PRO A 404 -11.19 2.22 9.61
CA PRO A 404 -11.43 3.31 10.56
C PRO A 404 -12.34 2.86 11.75
N TYR A 405 -11.96 3.24 12.96
CA TYR A 405 -12.82 3.10 14.13
C TYR A 405 -14.07 3.99 14.01
N SER A 406 -13.91 5.19 13.46
CA SER A 406 -14.98 6.14 13.15
C SER A 406 -14.77 6.77 11.76
N LEU A 407 -15.89 7.00 11.03
CA LEU A 407 -15.92 7.72 9.76
C LEU A 407 -16.20 9.23 9.94
N ARG A 408 -16.22 9.73 11.17
CA ARG A 408 -16.53 11.11 11.50
C ARG A 408 -15.58 12.10 10.84
N GLY A 409 -16.11 13.16 10.23
CA GLY A 409 -15.34 14.29 9.72
C GLY A 409 -14.34 13.87 8.65
N ARG A 410 -13.12 14.34 8.77
CA ARG A 410 -12.01 14.04 7.87
C ARG A 410 -11.58 12.57 7.86
N ARG A 411 -11.95 11.80 8.89
CA ARG A 411 -11.56 10.39 9.07
C ARG A 411 -12.02 9.49 7.93
N LYS A 412 -13.20 9.76 7.34
CA LYS A 412 -13.68 9.02 6.15
C LYS A 412 -12.90 9.31 4.87
N ARG A 413 -12.01 10.32 4.88
CA ARG A 413 -11.14 10.74 3.78
C ARG A 413 -9.66 10.49 4.05
N ASP A 414 -9.32 9.76 5.11
CA ASP A 414 -7.95 9.29 5.35
C ASP A 414 -7.48 8.43 4.16
N TYR A 415 -6.23 8.17 3.99
CA TYR A 415 -5.60 7.49 2.85
C TYR A 415 -6.14 6.07 2.56
N GLY A 416 -7.48 5.87 2.65
CA GLY A 416 -8.20 4.60 2.45
C GLY A 416 -8.16 4.09 1.01
N LEU A 417 -8.52 2.87 0.82
CA LEU A 417 -9.85 2.19 0.91
C LEU A 417 -10.34 2.04 2.37
N ASN A 418 -11.57 2.48 2.63
CA ASN A 418 -12.20 2.28 3.93
C ASN A 418 -12.75 0.85 4.05
N PHE A 419 -12.05 -0.01 4.80
CA PHE A 419 -12.50 -1.33 5.21
C PHE A 419 -13.43 -1.19 6.42
N HIS A 420 -14.68 -0.87 6.15
CA HIS A 420 -15.65 -0.52 7.18
C HIS A 420 -16.99 -1.19 6.89
N TRP A 421 -17.74 -1.54 7.91
CA TRP A 421 -19.05 -2.19 7.76
C TRP A 421 -20.10 -1.31 7.08
N ALA A 422 -19.86 -0.03 6.90
CA ALA A 422 -20.67 0.87 6.07
C ALA A 422 -20.52 0.55 4.55
N GLN A 423 -19.47 -0.13 4.13
CA GLN A 423 -19.34 -0.58 2.74
C GLN A 423 -20.43 -1.59 2.39
N PRO A 424 -21.17 -1.39 1.31
CA PRO A 424 -22.21 -2.35 0.89
C PRO A 424 -21.71 -3.78 0.71
N TRP A 425 -20.44 -3.94 0.31
CA TRP A 425 -19.80 -5.23 0.09
C TRP A 425 -19.26 -5.91 1.36
N TRP A 426 -19.34 -5.27 2.53
CA TRP A 426 -18.72 -5.77 3.77
C TRP A 426 -19.12 -7.22 4.12
N ARG A 427 -20.41 -7.56 3.98
CA ARG A 427 -20.92 -8.91 4.24
C ARG A 427 -20.34 -10.00 3.32
N TYR A 428 -19.74 -9.59 2.19
CA TYR A 428 -19.10 -10.49 1.23
C TYR A 428 -17.57 -10.50 1.35
N ASN A 429 -16.99 -9.74 2.27
CA ASN A 429 -15.53 -9.55 2.37
C ASN A 429 -14.78 -10.88 2.52
N ARG A 430 -15.39 -11.88 3.18
CA ARG A 430 -14.81 -13.22 3.30
C ARG A 430 -14.50 -13.90 1.96
N LEU A 431 -15.18 -13.57 0.87
CA LEU A 431 -14.89 -14.12 -0.45
C LEU A 431 -13.43 -13.91 -0.86
N ILE A 432 -12.89 -12.74 -0.56
CA ILE A 432 -11.51 -12.40 -0.92
C ILE A 432 -10.54 -12.64 0.25
N GLU A 433 -10.97 -12.47 1.50
CA GLU A 433 -10.11 -12.75 2.65
C GLU A 433 -9.82 -14.25 2.80
N ASP A 434 -10.80 -15.12 2.58
CA ASP A 434 -10.58 -16.57 2.58
C ASP A 434 -9.65 -17.01 1.44
N TYR A 435 -9.76 -16.37 0.26
CA TYR A 435 -8.85 -16.58 -0.86
C TYR A 435 -7.39 -16.27 -0.47
N PHE A 436 -7.12 -15.08 0.08
CA PHE A 436 -5.78 -14.71 0.48
C PHE A 436 -5.28 -15.51 1.70
N ALA A 437 -6.16 -15.88 2.63
CA ALA A 437 -5.79 -16.73 3.76
C ALA A 437 -5.27 -18.11 3.28
N ARG A 438 -5.94 -18.70 2.28
CA ARG A 438 -5.50 -19.97 1.66
C ARG A 438 -4.17 -19.83 0.94
N LEU A 439 -3.99 -18.75 0.17
CA LEU A 439 -2.70 -18.47 -0.46
C LEU A 439 -1.61 -18.22 0.59
N SER A 440 -1.91 -17.45 1.65
CA SER A 440 -0.99 -17.20 2.76
C SER A 440 -0.51 -18.49 3.43
N TYR A 441 -1.44 -19.41 3.73
CA TYR A 441 -1.10 -20.72 4.28
C TYR A 441 -0.22 -21.51 3.31
N ALA A 442 -0.60 -21.60 2.04
CA ALA A 442 0.11 -22.39 1.05
C ALA A 442 1.51 -21.83 0.75
N LEU A 443 1.61 -20.52 0.49
CA LEU A 443 2.85 -19.84 0.09
C LEU A 443 3.80 -19.53 1.26
N SER A 444 3.42 -19.80 2.50
CA SER A 444 4.35 -19.80 3.64
C SER A 444 5.06 -21.13 3.86
N ARG A 445 4.69 -22.21 3.12
CA ARG A 445 5.29 -23.54 3.26
C ARG A 445 6.51 -23.72 2.35
N GLY A 446 7.47 -24.55 2.81
CA GLY A 446 8.67 -24.86 2.04
C GLY A 446 9.62 -23.70 1.83
N VAL A 447 10.40 -23.75 0.76
CA VAL A 447 11.41 -22.75 0.41
C VAL A 447 11.15 -22.22 -1.00
N ARG A 448 11.23 -20.90 -1.21
CA ARG A 448 11.14 -20.33 -2.56
C ARG A 448 12.29 -20.84 -3.43
N VAL A 449 12.01 -21.17 -4.68
CA VAL A 449 12.99 -21.63 -5.66
C VAL A 449 13.20 -20.55 -6.70
N ALA A 450 14.38 -19.90 -6.64
CA ALA A 450 14.85 -18.95 -7.65
C ALA A 450 16.34 -19.25 -7.89
N ASN A 451 16.72 -19.48 -9.14
CA ASN A 451 18.07 -19.92 -9.51
C ASN A 451 19.02 -18.76 -9.89
N VAL A 452 18.51 -17.54 -9.89
CA VAL A 452 19.24 -16.33 -10.28
C VAL A 452 19.29 -15.34 -9.12
N LEU A 453 20.48 -14.86 -8.79
CA LEU A 453 20.71 -13.73 -7.89
C LEU A 453 21.05 -12.49 -8.73
N VAL A 454 20.40 -11.36 -8.47
CA VAL A 454 20.78 -10.06 -8.98
C VAL A 454 21.42 -9.26 -7.86
N VAL A 455 22.67 -8.83 -8.01
CA VAL A 455 23.36 -8.01 -7.01
C VAL A 455 22.63 -6.67 -6.89
N HIS A 456 22.27 -6.27 -5.68
CA HIS A 456 21.57 -5.01 -5.44
C HIS A 456 22.55 -3.84 -5.50
N PRO A 457 22.42 -2.88 -6.46
CA PRO A 457 23.46 -1.90 -6.74
C PRO A 457 23.40 -0.66 -5.83
N ILE A 458 22.93 -0.80 -4.58
CA ILE A 458 22.78 0.34 -3.65
C ILE A 458 24.12 1.00 -3.34
N GLY A 459 25.22 0.24 -3.28
CA GLY A 459 26.57 0.79 -3.10
C GLY A 459 26.98 1.74 -4.23
N SER A 460 26.53 1.48 -5.46
CA SER A 460 26.73 2.40 -6.59
C SER A 460 25.86 3.66 -6.47
N ALA A 461 24.63 3.53 -5.96
CA ALA A 461 23.79 4.68 -5.67
C ALA A 461 24.44 5.56 -4.58
N TRP A 462 24.97 4.97 -3.51
CA TRP A 462 25.72 5.70 -2.48
C TRP A 462 26.89 6.50 -3.05
N ALA A 463 27.69 5.89 -3.93
CA ALA A 463 28.86 6.54 -4.54
C ALA A 463 28.47 7.68 -5.48
N LEU A 464 27.36 7.56 -6.20
CA LEU A 464 26.90 8.55 -7.19
C LEU A 464 26.10 9.71 -6.59
N TYR A 465 25.44 9.49 -5.43
CA TYR A 465 24.51 10.46 -4.91
C TYR A 465 25.18 11.73 -4.43
N THR A 466 24.64 12.85 -4.85
CA THR A 466 24.83 14.16 -4.23
C THR A 466 23.51 14.91 -4.29
N PRO A 467 23.14 15.70 -3.27
CA PRO A 467 21.92 16.52 -3.29
C PRO A 467 21.82 17.50 -4.47
N LEU A 468 22.91 17.74 -5.17
CA LEU A 468 22.96 18.61 -6.36
C LEU A 468 22.75 17.88 -7.69
N ALA A 469 22.83 16.55 -7.72
CA ALA A 469 22.77 15.76 -8.97
C ALA A 469 22.16 14.37 -8.76
N GLU A 470 20.88 14.34 -8.44
CA GLU A 470 20.12 13.09 -8.22
C GLU A 470 19.94 12.25 -9.50
N LYS A 471 20.04 12.90 -10.69
CA LYS A 471 19.82 12.28 -11.99
C LYS A 471 20.68 11.03 -12.23
N ARG A 472 21.92 11.00 -11.77
CA ARG A 472 22.82 9.83 -11.97
C ARG A 472 22.30 8.58 -11.22
N VAL A 473 21.69 8.75 -10.06
CA VAL A 473 21.08 7.65 -9.31
C VAL A 473 19.77 7.23 -9.95
N ALA A 474 18.97 8.18 -10.45
CA ALA A 474 17.74 7.88 -11.17
C ALA A 474 17.99 7.08 -12.48
N GLU A 475 19.07 7.37 -13.22
CA GLU A 475 19.46 6.59 -14.40
C GLU A 475 19.90 5.15 -14.03
N LEU A 476 20.56 4.99 -12.88
CA LEU A 476 20.90 3.66 -12.35
C LEU A 476 19.65 2.88 -11.98
N ASP A 477 18.71 3.54 -11.34
CA ASP A 477 17.41 3.00 -10.92
C ASP A 477 16.58 2.53 -12.13
N GLU A 478 16.48 3.36 -13.16
CA GLU A 478 15.82 3.00 -14.42
C GLU A 478 16.43 1.74 -15.06
N SER A 479 17.78 1.67 -15.07
CA SER A 479 18.52 0.54 -15.62
C SER A 479 18.27 -0.75 -14.82
N LEU A 480 18.23 -0.66 -13.48
CA LEU A 480 17.87 -1.78 -12.62
C LEU A 480 16.43 -2.23 -12.90
N GLY A 481 15.48 -1.31 -12.89
CA GLY A 481 14.08 -1.59 -13.16
C GLY A 481 13.86 -2.26 -14.53
N LYS A 482 14.61 -1.85 -15.56
CA LYS A 482 14.61 -2.50 -16.87
C LYS A 482 15.07 -3.96 -16.76
N LEU A 483 16.23 -4.21 -16.12
CA LEU A 483 16.74 -5.58 -15.95
C LEU A 483 15.72 -6.49 -15.27
N LEU A 484 15.14 -6.02 -14.15
CA LEU A 484 14.18 -6.83 -13.39
C LEU A 484 12.94 -7.18 -14.21
N ARG A 485 12.40 -6.22 -14.97
CA ARG A 485 11.26 -6.45 -15.88
C ARG A 485 11.59 -7.42 -17.00
N GLU A 486 12.77 -7.31 -17.60
CA GLU A 486 13.18 -8.23 -18.71
C GLU A 486 13.35 -9.68 -18.19
N LEU A 487 13.87 -9.88 -16.97
CA LEU A 487 13.96 -11.21 -16.37
C LEU A 487 12.58 -11.81 -16.13
N LEU A 488 11.63 -11.03 -15.59
CA LEU A 488 10.24 -11.49 -15.40
C LEU A 488 9.56 -11.78 -16.75
N ALA A 489 9.79 -10.97 -17.77
CA ALA A 489 9.25 -11.19 -19.12
C ALA A 489 9.83 -12.45 -19.80
N LEU A 490 11.01 -12.91 -19.40
CA LEU A 490 11.58 -14.20 -19.76
C LEU A 490 11.08 -15.36 -18.90
N HIS A 491 10.17 -15.10 -17.95
CA HIS A 491 9.74 -16.04 -16.91
C HIS A 491 10.92 -16.63 -16.14
N ILE A 492 11.88 -15.77 -15.77
CA ILE A 492 13.01 -16.11 -14.92
C ILE A 492 12.82 -15.44 -13.59
N ASP A 493 12.47 -16.22 -12.56
CA ASP A 493 12.41 -15.70 -11.19
C ASP A 493 13.82 -15.51 -10.64
N PHE A 494 13.98 -14.48 -9.81
CA PHE A 494 15.25 -14.07 -9.25
C PHE A 494 15.08 -13.54 -7.83
N GLU A 495 16.15 -13.48 -7.10
CA GLU A 495 16.27 -12.79 -5.81
C GLU A 495 17.35 -11.70 -5.88
N LEU A 496 17.27 -10.73 -4.99
CA LEU A 496 18.25 -9.66 -4.85
C LEU A 496 19.29 -10.02 -3.80
N GLY A 497 20.55 -9.72 -4.08
CA GLY A 497 21.68 -9.89 -3.16
C GLY A 497 22.16 -8.54 -2.63
N ASP A 498 21.79 -8.19 -1.39
CA ASP A 498 22.35 -7.03 -0.71
C ASP A 498 23.78 -7.32 -0.26
N GLU A 499 24.71 -6.43 -0.57
CA GLU A 499 26.13 -6.64 -0.31
C GLU A 499 26.47 -6.72 1.19
N THR A 500 25.71 -6.03 2.06
CA THR A 500 25.87 -6.07 3.51
C THR A 500 25.41 -7.42 4.09
N ILE A 501 24.30 -7.94 3.59
CA ILE A 501 23.77 -9.27 3.97
C ILE A 501 24.66 -10.37 3.41
N MET A 502 25.09 -10.28 2.16
CA MET A 502 25.99 -11.24 1.54
C MET A 502 27.33 -11.32 2.26
N ALA A 503 27.88 -10.21 2.75
CA ALA A 503 29.12 -10.19 3.52
C ALA A 503 29.06 -11.05 4.80
N LYS A 504 27.85 -11.20 5.39
CA LYS A 504 27.63 -11.98 6.62
C LYS A 504 27.19 -13.41 6.35
N HIS A 505 26.38 -13.63 5.30
CA HIS A 505 25.62 -14.86 5.12
C HIS A 505 25.91 -15.61 3.81
N ALA A 506 26.79 -15.09 2.94
CA ALA A 506 27.08 -15.72 1.65
C ALA A 506 28.34 -16.57 1.66
N SER A 507 28.33 -17.65 0.85
CA SER A 507 29.47 -18.53 0.59
C SER A 507 29.30 -19.23 -0.75
N VAL A 508 30.37 -19.78 -1.30
CA VAL A 508 30.32 -20.62 -2.51
C VAL A 508 30.20 -22.08 -2.11
N GLU A 509 29.23 -22.79 -2.68
CA GLU A 509 28.98 -24.20 -2.44
C GLU A 509 28.93 -24.96 -3.76
N GLY A 510 30.00 -25.66 -4.07
CA GLY A 510 30.22 -26.30 -5.37
C GLY A 510 30.21 -25.21 -6.45
N ARG A 511 29.30 -25.29 -7.41
CA ARG A 511 29.14 -24.29 -8.49
C ARG A 511 28.06 -23.25 -8.21
N LYS A 512 27.49 -23.24 -7.01
CA LYS A 512 26.39 -22.35 -6.63
C LYS A 512 26.84 -21.31 -5.63
N LEU A 513 26.21 -20.16 -5.69
CA LEU A 513 26.28 -19.16 -4.63
C LEU A 513 25.19 -19.42 -3.61
N ARG A 514 25.57 -19.55 -2.35
CA ARG A 514 24.66 -19.63 -1.21
C ARG A 514 24.53 -18.25 -0.58
N VAL A 515 23.31 -17.82 -0.25
CA VAL A 515 23.06 -16.71 0.68
C VAL A 515 22.07 -17.20 1.73
N GLY A 516 22.51 -17.30 2.97
CA GLY A 516 21.74 -17.95 4.02
C GLY A 516 21.31 -19.38 3.63
N ARG A 517 19.99 -19.63 3.47
CA ARG A 517 19.49 -20.93 3.02
C ARG A 517 19.21 -21.03 1.51
N ALA A 518 19.27 -19.92 0.78
CA ALA A 518 19.00 -19.91 -0.65
C ALA A 518 20.26 -20.24 -1.48
N LEU A 519 20.07 -20.87 -2.65
CA LEU A 519 21.13 -21.35 -3.55
C LEU A 519 20.86 -20.86 -4.98
N TYR A 520 21.87 -20.27 -5.61
CA TYR A 520 21.77 -19.69 -6.95
C TYR A 520 22.78 -20.32 -7.91
N ASP A 521 22.32 -20.63 -9.13
CA ASP A 521 23.13 -21.17 -10.21
C ASP A 521 23.80 -20.06 -11.04
N ALA A 522 23.18 -18.87 -11.06
CA ALA A 522 23.69 -17.71 -11.77
C ALA A 522 23.63 -16.46 -10.90
N VAL A 523 24.61 -15.57 -11.12
CA VAL A 523 24.65 -14.23 -10.53
C VAL A 523 24.73 -13.18 -11.64
N ILE A 524 23.85 -12.19 -11.57
CA ILE A 524 23.82 -11.04 -12.48
C ILE A 524 24.24 -9.80 -11.70
N VAL A 525 25.27 -9.12 -12.15
CA VAL A 525 25.62 -7.77 -11.68
C VAL A 525 25.00 -6.77 -12.65
N PRO A 526 24.03 -5.94 -12.19
CA PRO A 526 23.39 -4.93 -13.02
C PRO A 526 24.37 -3.78 -13.34
N PRO A 527 23.99 -2.79 -14.15
CA PRO A 527 24.79 -1.59 -14.34
C PRO A 527 25.20 -0.99 -13.01
N SER A 528 26.48 -0.80 -12.81
CA SER A 528 27.05 -0.42 -11.51
C SER A 528 28.32 0.40 -11.72
N VAL A 529 28.66 1.21 -10.71
CA VAL A 529 29.92 1.98 -10.68
C VAL A 529 30.94 1.28 -9.76
N THR A 530 30.42 0.68 -8.69
CA THR A 530 31.25 0.06 -7.65
C THR A 530 30.53 -1.13 -7.02
N ILE A 531 31.30 -2.07 -6.48
CA ILE A 531 30.83 -3.16 -5.62
C ILE A 531 31.65 -3.18 -4.32
N ALA A 532 31.17 -3.90 -3.32
CA ALA A 532 31.92 -4.12 -2.07
C ALA A 532 33.13 -5.05 -2.28
N SER A 533 34.14 -4.89 -1.46
CA SER A 533 35.36 -5.78 -1.48
C SER A 533 35.00 -7.22 -1.15
N THR A 534 34.06 -7.44 -0.24
CA THR A 534 33.54 -8.76 0.09
C THR A 534 32.78 -9.40 -1.08
N THR A 535 32.03 -8.61 -1.84
CA THR A 535 31.33 -9.06 -3.04
C THR A 535 32.33 -9.43 -4.15
N LEU A 536 33.36 -8.61 -4.40
CA LEU A 536 34.41 -8.97 -5.37
C LEU A 536 35.03 -10.33 -5.05
N LYS A 537 35.43 -10.55 -3.80
CA LYS A 537 36.01 -11.83 -3.34
C LYS A 537 35.05 -12.99 -3.60
N LEU A 538 33.79 -12.85 -3.19
CA LEU A 538 32.74 -13.84 -3.35
C LEU A 538 32.46 -14.20 -4.80
N LEU A 539 32.33 -13.19 -5.68
CA LEU A 539 32.10 -13.39 -7.12
C LEU A 539 33.32 -14.03 -7.83
N THR A 540 34.54 -13.68 -7.39
CA THR A 540 35.75 -14.29 -7.91
C THR A 540 35.82 -15.78 -7.56
N GLU A 541 35.48 -16.14 -6.32
CA GLU A 541 35.40 -17.53 -5.88
C GLU A 541 34.32 -18.29 -6.65
N PHE A 542 33.12 -17.70 -6.79
CA PHE A 542 32.01 -18.27 -7.53
C PHE A 542 32.34 -18.53 -9.00
N ALA A 543 32.95 -17.57 -9.68
CA ALA A 543 33.39 -17.72 -11.09
C ALA A 543 34.46 -18.83 -11.24
N ARG A 544 35.45 -18.90 -10.32
CA ARG A 544 36.48 -19.96 -10.30
C ARG A 544 35.92 -21.35 -10.04
N ALA A 545 34.82 -21.41 -9.29
CA ALA A 545 34.12 -22.67 -9.03
C ALA A 545 33.24 -23.12 -10.22
N GLY A 546 33.21 -22.33 -11.29
CA GLY A 546 32.43 -22.59 -12.52
C GLY A 546 30.96 -22.17 -12.43
N GLY A 547 30.61 -21.25 -11.53
CA GLY A 547 29.31 -20.61 -11.48
C GLY A 547 29.07 -19.66 -12.64
N THR A 548 27.84 -19.42 -13.03
CA THR A 548 27.49 -18.53 -14.13
C THR A 548 27.43 -17.07 -13.65
N LEU A 549 28.49 -16.29 -13.95
CA LEU A 549 28.56 -14.86 -13.63
C LEU A 549 28.32 -14.03 -14.89
N ILE A 550 27.38 -13.07 -14.80
CA ILE A 550 26.93 -12.20 -15.88
C ILE A 550 27.03 -10.75 -15.41
N PHE A 551 27.68 -9.89 -16.19
CA PHE A 551 27.58 -8.44 -16.08
C PHE A 551 26.62 -7.95 -17.16
N ALA A 552 25.50 -7.36 -16.73
CA ALA A 552 24.45 -6.87 -17.63
C ALA A 552 24.53 -5.35 -17.75
N GLY A 553 24.77 -4.83 -18.96
CA GLY A 553 25.00 -3.41 -19.22
C GLY A 553 26.41 -2.95 -18.82
N THR A 554 26.55 -1.76 -18.25
CA THR A 554 27.84 -1.19 -17.87
C THR A 554 28.40 -1.87 -16.61
N PRO A 555 29.54 -2.59 -16.68
CA PRO A 555 30.12 -3.25 -15.53
C PRO A 555 30.77 -2.23 -14.57
N PRO A 556 30.88 -2.55 -13.27
CA PRO A 556 31.62 -1.71 -12.32
C PRO A 556 33.13 -1.73 -12.61
N GLU A 557 33.78 -0.60 -12.35
CA GLU A 557 35.24 -0.48 -12.48
C GLU A 557 35.92 -0.24 -11.12
N ARG A 558 35.15 -0.17 -10.06
CA ARG A 558 35.58 0.25 -8.72
C ARG A 558 35.16 -0.74 -7.65
N VAL A 559 35.93 -0.78 -6.60
CA VAL A 559 35.59 -1.48 -5.33
C VAL A 559 35.55 -0.42 -4.24
N GLU A 560 34.38 -0.29 -3.58
CA GLU A 560 34.16 0.72 -2.54
C GLU A 560 34.58 2.15 -2.98
N GLY A 561 34.25 2.50 -4.23
CA GLY A 561 34.58 3.80 -4.84
C GLY A 561 35.98 3.93 -5.40
N VAL A 562 36.90 2.96 -5.20
CA VAL A 562 38.31 3.00 -5.63
C VAL A 562 38.51 2.13 -6.90
N PRO A 563 39.22 2.61 -7.94
CA PRO A 563 39.52 1.78 -9.11
C PRO A 563 40.20 0.45 -8.74
N SER A 564 39.77 -0.67 -9.36
CA SER A 564 40.29 -2.01 -9.06
C SER A 564 40.68 -2.77 -10.32
N SER A 565 41.94 -3.21 -10.40
CA SER A 565 42.45 -4.09 -11.47
C SER A 565 41.87 -5.51 -11.33
N GLU A 566 41.73 -6.01 -10.09
CA GLU A 566 41.19 -7.35 -9.85
C GLU A 566 39.73 -7.47 -10.33
N LEU A 567 38.95 -6.38 -10.19
CA LEU A 567 37.60 -6.33 -10.70
C LEU A 567 37.56 -6.32 -12.25
N LYS A 568 38.46 -5.60 -12.89
CA LYS A 568 38.59 -5.61 -14.35
C LYS A 568 38.96 -7.01 -14.88
N ASP A 569 39.85 -7.70 -14.18
CA ASP A 569 40.21 -9.09 -14.51
C ASP A 569 39.00 -10.03 -14.39
N LEU A 570 38.22 -9.90 -13.33
CA LEU A 570 36.97 -10.67 -13.15
C LEU A 570 35.96 -10.40 -14.28
N VAL A 571 35.72 -9.13 -14.61
CA VAL A 571 34.79 -8.73 -15.69
C VAL A 571 35.25 -9.33 -17.04
N SER A 572 36.55 -9.35 -17.31
CA SER A 572 37.09 -9.90 -18.57
C SER A 572 36.91 -11.42 -18.72
N GLN A 573 36.71 -12.14 -17.63
CA GLN A 573 36.51 -13.59 -17.57
C GLN A 573 35.04 -14.01 -17.49
N ALA A 574 34.15 -13.07 -17.24
CA ALA A 574 32.72 -13.31 -17.09
C ALA A 574 31.95 -13.01 -18.40
N LYS A 575 30.65 -13.33 -18.42
CA LYS A 575 29.78 -12.92 -19.55
C LYS A 575 29.42 -11.44 -19.39
N LEU A 576 29.74 -10.64 -20.41
CA LEU A 576 29.31 -9.24 -20.50
C LEU A 576 28.25 -9.10 -21.59
N VAL A 577 27.05 -8.66 -21.26
CA VAL A 577 25.91 -8.59 -22.18
C VAL A 577 25.15 -7.27 -22.07
N PRO A 578 24.56 -6.75 -23.16
CA PRO A 578 23.69 -5.60 -23.10
C PRO A 578 22.38 -5.91 -22.34
N LEU A 579 21.72 -4.86 -21.82
CA LEU A 579 20.41 -4.95 -21.18
C LEU A 579 19.29 -5.10 -22.20
N GLU A 580 19.29 -6.24 -22.90
CA GLU A 580 18.28 -6.59 -23.90
C GLU A 580 17.80 -8.01 -23.66
N ARG A 581 16.49 -8.26 -23.83
CA ARG A 581 15.83 -9.55 -23.54
C ARG A 581 16.55 -10.73 -24.19
N GLY A 582 16.84 -10.65 -25.50
CA GLY A 582 17.50 -11.74 -26.22
C GLY A 582 18.92 -12.00 -25.76
N SER A 583 19.67 -10.97 -25.36
CA SER A 583 21.04 -11.09 -24.84
C SER A 583 21.06 -11.73 -23.45
N LEU A 584 20.11 -11.37 -22.60
CA LEU A 584 19.92 -11.97 -21.28
C LEU A 584 19.50 -13.43 -21.40
N GLU A 585 18.57 -13.75 -22.31
CA GLU A 585 18.14 -15.12 -22.56
C GLU A 585 19.29 -16.01 -23.01
N GLU A 586 20.12 -15.52 -23.96
CA GLU A 586 21.31 -16.24 -24.43
C GLU A 586 22.34 -16.44 -23.32
N ALA A 587 22.57 -15.42 -22.50
CA ALA A 587 23.53 -15.50 -21.40
C ALA A 587 23.11 -16.51 -20.32
N LEU A 588 21.80 -16.68 -20.12
CA LEU A 588 21.22 -17.60 -19.16
C LEU A 588 20.95 -19.01 -19.72
N LYS A 589 21.32 -19.29 -20.98
CA LYS A 589 21.28 -20.65 -21.51
C LYS A 589 22.15 -21.59 -20.66
N GLY A 590 21.58 -22.72 -20.24
CA GLY A 590 22.24 -23.69 -19.37
C GLY A 590 22.06 -23.42 -17.87
N VAL A 591 21.46 -22.30 -17.46
CA VAL A 591 20.97 -22.13 -16.11
C VAL A 591 19.67 -22.92 -15.96
N PRO A 592 19.50 -23.75 -14.91
CA PRO A 592 18.28 -24.52 -14.73
C PRO A 592 17.04 -23.63 -14.70
N ARG A 593 16.03 -24.02 -15.48
CA ARG A 593 14.71 -23.36 -15.53
C ARG A 593 13.65 -24.34 -14.99
N PRO A 594 13.35 -24.29 -13.69
CA PRO A 594 12.43 -25.26 -13.09
C PRO A 594 11.01 -25.15 -13.66
N VAL A 595 10.62 -23.97 -14.12
CA VAL A 595 9.33 -23.69 -14.78
C VAL A 595 9.59 -23.09 -16.16
N LEU A 596 8.89 -23.58 -17.17
CA LEU A 596 8.78 -22.98 -18.50
C LEU A 596 7.34 -22.55 -18.72
N ILE A 597 7.12 -21.34 -19.24
CA ILE A 597 5.79 -20.82 -19.56
C ILE A 597 5.78 -20.45 -21.03
N GLU A 598 4.89 -21.09 -21.79
CA GLU A 598 4.58 -20.78 -23.19
C GLU A 598 3.20 -20.13 -23.29
N GLY A 599 3.00 -19.24 -24.27
CA GLY A 599 1.70 -18.57 -24.50
C GLY A 599 1.57 -17.18 -23.84
N ASP A 600 2.67 -16.66 -23.27
CA ASP A 600 2.72 -15.31 -22.72
C ASP A 600 3.94 -14.53 -23.25
N PRO A 601 3.93 -14.08 -24.51
CA PRO A 601 5.08 -13.40 -25.13
C PRO A 601 5.36 -12.03 -24.52
N GLU A 602 4.39 -11.45 -23.84
CA GLU A 602 4.50 -10.13 -23.21
C GLU A 602 5.07 -10.19 -21.78
N GLY A 603 5.08 -11.38 -21.16
CA GLY A 603 5.52 -11.57 -19.77
C GLY A 603 4.56 -10.98 -18.74
N SER A 604 3.26 -11.07 -19.02
CA SER A 604 2.21 -10.61 -18.10
C SER A 604 1.88 -11.63 -17.01
N VAL A 605 2.32 -12.87 -17.17
CA VAL A 605 2.13 -13.94 -16.17
C VAL A 605 3.35 -14.05 -15.27
N LEU A 606 3.14 -13.75 -14.01
CA LEU A 606 4.15 -13.97 -12.96
C LEU A 606 3.96 -15.32 -12.31
N TYR A 607 5.05 -15.90 -11.76
CA TYR A 607 4.97 -17.11 -11.00
C TYR A 607 5.78 -17.06 -9.70
N HIS A 608 5.37 -17.88 -8.73
CA HIS A 608 6.06 -18.12 -7.48
C HIS A 608 6.17 -19.64 -7.26
N LEU A 609 7.38 -20.16 -7.37
CA LEU A 609 7.65 -21.59 -7.14
C LEU A 609 8.22 -21.83 -5.75
N ARG A 610 7.71 -22.85 -5.07
CA ARG A 610 8.21 -23.31 -3.77
C ARG A 610 8.54 -24.80 -3.81
N GLY A 611 9.70 -25.15 -3.30
CA GLY A 611 10.08 -26.53 -2.99
C GLY A 611 9.49 -26.95 -1.66
N LEU A 612 8.77 -28.08 -1.65
CA LEU A 612 8.22 -28.72 -0.47
C LEU A 612 9.00 -30.03 -0.22
N ASP A 613 8.92 -30.59 0.98
CA ASP A 613 9.56 -31.88 1.31
C ASP A 613 9.05 -33.02 0.41
N ASP A 614 7.80 -32.92 -0.09
CA ASP A 614 7.09 -33.96 -0.85
C ASP A 614 6.73 -33.52 -2.28
N GLY A 615 7.31 -32.47 -2.81
CA GLY A 615 7.06 -31.99 -4.16
C GLY A 615 7.26 -30.49 -4.38
N LEU A 616 6.47 -29.89 -5.26
CA LEU A 616 6.54 -28.48 -5.59
C LEU A 616 5.16 -27.82 -5.45
N LEU A 617 5.16 -26.51 -5.23
CA LEU A 617 3.98 -25.66 -5.23
C LEU A 617 4.23 -24.47 -6.14
N LEU A 618 3.37 -24.27 -7.15
CA LEU A 618 3.46 -23.20 -8.13
C LEU A 618 2.22 -22.32 -8.06
N PHE A 619 2.42 -21.06 -7.79
CA PHE A 619 1.40 -20.02 -7.94
C PHE A 619 1.65 -19.23 -9.21
N LEU A 620 0.60 -18.98 -9.98
CA LEU A 620 0.62 -18.22 -11.24
C LEU A 620 -0.38 -17.07 -11.14
N ALA A 621 -0.02 -15.90 -11.63
CA ALA A 621 -0.88 -14.72 -11.66
C ALA A 621 -0.77 -14.00 -13.01
N ASN A 622 -1.89 -13.85 -13.73
CA ASN A 622 -2.00 -12.99 -14.89
C ASN A 622 -2.21 -11.54 -14.44
N THR A 623 -1.25 -10.69 -14.68
CA THR A 623 -1.31 -9.26 -14.29
C THR A 623 -2.05 -8.39 -15.30
N ASP A 624 -2.40 -8.93 -16.48
CA ASP A 624 -3.16 -8.22 -17.49
C ASP A 624 -4.64 -8.11 -17.08
N ARG A 625 -5.19 -6.91 -17.11
CA ARG A 625 -6.58 -6.63 -16.72
C ARG A 625 -7.59 -6.88 -17.85
N ALA A 626 -7.13 -6.99 -19.09
CA ALA A 626 -7.98 -7.06 -20.28
C ALA A 626 -7.89 -8.39 -21.02
N ALA A 627 -6.69 -9.01 -21.06
CA ALA A 627 -6.45 -10.18 -21.88
C ALA A 627 -6.34 -11.49 -21.10
N SER A 628 -7.00 -12.53 -21.60
CA SER A 628 -6.78 -13.90 -21.16
C SER A 628 -5.46 -14.44 -21.72
N ARG A 629 -4.84 -15.40 -21.02
CA ARG A 629 -3.64 -16.12 -21.48
C ARG A 629 -3.89 -17.61 -21.56
N SER A 630 -3.71 -18.19 -22.75
CA SER A 630 -3.73 -19.66 -22.95
C SER A 630 -2.30 -20.16 -22.78
N LEU A 631 -2.01 -20.79 -21.66
CA LEU A 631 -0.67 -21.16 -21.22
C LEU A 631 -0.41 -22.64 -21.36
N ARG A 632 0.83 -22.99 -21.70
CA ARG A 632 1.41 -24.30 -21.55
C ARG A 632 2.60 -24.21 -20.60
N ILE A 633 2.51 -24.88 -19.45
CA ILE A 633 3.44 -24.75 -18.32
C ILE A 633 4.16 -26.07 -18.14
N GLY A 634 5.49 -26.08 -18.32
CA GLY A 634 6.35 -27.24 -18.15
C GLY A 634 7.15 -27.16 -16.86
N VAL A 635 6.93 -28.09 -15.95
CA VAL A 635 7.69 -28.22 -14.69
C VAL A 635 8.65 -29.39 -14.80
N GLU A 636 9.93 -29.19 -14.47
CA GLU A 636 10.97 -30.22 -14.58
C GLU A 636 10.66 -31.44 -13.68
N GLY A 637 10.73 -32.64 -14.25
CA GLY A 637 10.45 -33.90 -13.56
C GLY A 637 9.09 -34.52 -13.92
N ALA A 638 8.87 -35.72 -13.40
CA ALA A 638 7.63 -36.47 -13.53
C ALA A 638 6.74 -36.21 -12.30
N TRP A 639 5.61 -35.58 -12.52
CA TRP A 639 4.74 -35.11 -11.46
C TRP A 639 3.27 -35.40 -11.74
N LYS A 640 2.51 -35.66 -10.67
CA LYS A 640 1.05 -35.60 -10.65
C LYS A 640 0.62 -34.23 -10.19
N PRO A 641 0.07 -33.32 -11.06
CA PRO A 641 -0.38 -32.01 -10.68
C PRO A 641 -1.79 -32.03 -10.08
N GLU A 642 -2.02 -31.19 -9.08
CA GLU A 642 -3.30 -30.93 -8.43
C GLU A 642 -3.61 -29.44 -8.49
N LEU A 643 -4.82 -29.05 -8.86
CA LEU A 643 -5.30 -27.67 -8.75
C LEU A 643 -5.89 -27.45 -7.36
N TRP A 644 -5.30 -26.52 -6.63
CA TRP A 644 -5.74 -26.09 -5.32
C TRP A 644 -6.52 -24.78 -5.45
N ASN A 645 -7.86 -24.88 -5.42
CA ASN A 645 -8.72 -23.72 -5.63
C ASN A 645 -8.75 -22.82 -4.39
N ALA A 646 -8.05 -21.68 -4.44
CA ALA A 646 -7.99 -20.76 -3.32
C ALA A 646 -9.33 -20.05 -2.99
N PHE A 647 -10.30 -20.00 -3.93
CA PHE A 647 -11.63 -19.47 -3.62
C PHE A 647 -12.52 -20.46 -2.87
N THR A 648 -12.51 -21.72 -3.26
CA THR A 648 -13.40 -22.73 -2.66
C THR A 648 -12.74 -23.59 -1.59
N GLY A 649 -11.41 -23.67 -1.57
CA GLY A 649 -10.65 -24.59 -0.71
C GLY A 649 -10.61 -26.03 -1.25
N GLU A 650 -11.22 -26.29 -2.42
CA GLU A 650 -11.23 -27.62 -3.04
C GLU A 650 -9.89 -27.95 -3.67
N VAL A 651 -9.55 -29.23 -3.63
CA VAL A 651 -8.38 -29.80 -4.30
C VAL A 651 -8.86 -30.84 -5.31
N ARG A 652 -8.40 -30.73 -6.57
CA ARG A 652 -8.72 -31.68 -7.61
C ARG A 652 -7.50 -32.03 -8.47
N ASP A 653 -7.48 -33.20 -9.00
CA ASP A 653 -6.45 -33.61 -9.97
C ASP A 653 -6.51 -32.69 -11.19
N LEU A 654 -5.34 -32.35 -11.74
CA LEU A 654 -5.20 -31.56 -12.97
C LEU A 654 -4.55 -32.40 -14.06
N GLY A 655 -5.18 -32.44 -15.23
CA GLY A 655 -4.69 -33.21 -16.37
C GLY A 655 -3.36 -32.64 -16.90
N ALA A 656 -2.41 -33.52 -17.21
CA ALA A 656 -1.12 -33.15 -17.75
C ALA A 656 -0.55 -34.21 -18.69
N ARG A 657 0.57 -33.87 -19.36
CA ARG A 657 1.32 -34.79 -20.24
C ARG A 657 2.80 -34.71 -19.87
N GLU A 658 3.47 -35.87 -19.87
CA GLU A 658 4.93 -35.90 -19.73
C GLU A 658 5.58 -35.84 -21.12
N SER A 659 6.55 -34.92 -21.29
CA SER A 659 7.34 -34.80 -22.49
C SER A 659 8.67 -34.11 -22.17
N GLU A 660 9.77 -34.57 -22.80
CA GLU A 660 11.10 -33.94 -22.67
C GLU A 660 11.58 -33.76 -21.22
N GLY A 661 11.29 -34.75 -20.35
CA GLY A 661 11.67 -34.72 -18.93
C GLY A 661 10.90 -33.70 -18.08
N ARG A 662 9.75 -33.22 -18.59
CA ARG A 662 8.88 -32.26 -17.92
C ARG A 662 7.44 -32.75 -17.89
N THR A 663 6.73 -32.36 -16.85
CA THR A 663 5.28 -32.44 -16.76
C THR A 663 4.67 -31.16 -17.29
N TRP A 664 3.84 -31.26 -18.34
CA TRP A 664 3.19 -30.15 -19.03
C TRP A 664 1.73 -30.03 -18.67
N VAL A 665 1.31 -28.87 -18.18
CA VAL A 665 -0.08 -28.51 -17.86
C VAL A 665 -0.56 -27.43 -18.82
N GLU A 666 -1.79 -27.54 -19.32
CA GLU A 666 -2.45 -26.52 -20.13
C GLU A 666 -3.50 -25.78 -19.28
N LEU A 667 -3.36 -24.47 -19.17
CA LEU A 667 -4.26 -23.60 -18.43
C LEU A 667 -4.71 -22.41 -19.27
N GLU A 668 -5.90 -21.93 -18.97
CA GLU A 668 -6.37 -20.62 -19.42
C GLU A 668 -6.54 -19.73 -18.20
N LEU A 669 -5.76 -18.66 -18.13
CA LEU A 669 -5.90 -17.65 -17.11
C LEU A 669 -6.67 -16.45 -17.69
N PRO A 670 -7.88 -16.16 -17.22
CA PRO A 670 -8.61 -14.97 -17.63
C PRO A 670 -7.86 -13.69 -17.24
N PRO A 671 -8.32 -12.50 -17.62
CA PRO A 671 -7.81 -11.25 -17.07
C PRO A 671 -7.77 -11.33 -15.55
N ILE A 672 -6.66 -10.88 -14.94
CA ILE A 672 -6.39 -11.00 -13.48
C ILE A 672 -6.55 -12.41 -12.89
N GLY A 673 -6.58 -13.44 -13.73
CA GLY A 673 -6.71 -14.83 -13.30
C GLY A 673 -5.46 -15.37 -12.63
N SER A 674 -5.62 -16.34 -11.75
CA SER A 674 -4.51 -17.01 -11.05
C SER A 674 -4.78 -18.50 -10.86
N ALA A 675 -3.72 -19.27 -10.63
CA ALA A 675 -3.80 -20.69 -10.32
C ALA A 675 -2.76 -21.09 -9.28
N LEU A 676 -3.14 -21.95 -8.35
CA LEU A 676 -2.25 -22.59 -7.40
C LEU A 676 -2.20 -24.08 -7.71
N ILE A 677 -1.01 -24.58 -8.09
CA ILE A 677 -0.82 -25.96 -8.53
C ILE A 677 0.20 -26.63 -7.62
N ARG A 678 -0.18 -27.74 -7.01
CA ARG A 678 0.71 -28.62 -6.29
C ARG A 678 1.17 -29.76 -7.21
N PHE A 679 2.45 -30.04 -7.22
CA PHE A 679 3.06 -31.14 -7.94
C PHE A 679 3.56 -32.17 -6.91
N THR A 680 2.93 -33.35 -6.91
CA THR A 680 3.34 -34.52 -6.10
C THR A 680 3.97 -35.57 -7.01
N ARG A 681 4.75 -36.49 -6.45
CA ARG A 681 5.32 -37.58 -7.26
C ARG A 681 4.23 -38.52 -7.74
N GLY A 682 4.23 -38.86 -9.02
CA GLY A 682 3.26 -39.77 -9.62
C GLY A 682 3.06 -39.52 -11.11
N GLU A 683 2.31 -40.38 -11.75
CA GLU A 683 1.95 -40.25 -13.17
C GLU A 683 0.79 -39.24 -13.33
N PRO A 684 0.86 -38.33 -14.32
CA PRO A 684 -0.22 -37.39 -14.59
C PRO A 684 -1.46 -38.07 -15.20
N LEU A 685 -2.62 -37.54 -14.89
CA LEU A 685 -3.85 -37.91 -15.59
C LEU A 685 -3.93 -37.20 -16.96
N PRO A 686 -4.58 -37.79 -17.97
CA PRO A 686 -4.76 -37.14 -19.26
C PRO A 686 -5.65 -35.88 -19.12
N PRO A 687 -5.41 -34.82 -19.94
CA PRO A 687 -6.25 -33.63 -19.94
C PRO A 687 -7.71 -33.94 -20.35
N GLU A 688 -8.65 -33.26 -19.68
CA GLU A 688 -10.07 -33.34 -20.04
C GLU A 688 -10.37 -32.44 -21.27
N PRO A 689 -11.31 -32.85 -22.13
CA PRO A 689 -11.73 -32.05 -23.28
C PRO A 689 -12.45 -30.77 -22.81
N LYS A 690 -12.08 -29.62 -23.40
CA LYS A 690 -12.72 -28.34 -23.12
C LYS A 690 -14.02 -28.18 -23.89
N LEU A 691 -15.10 -27.80 -23.22
CA LEU A 691 -16.37 -27.43 -23.87
C LEU A 691 -16.17 -26.09 -24.62
N LYS A 692 -16.87 -25.94 -25.77
CA LYS A 692 -16.82 -24.73 -26.58
C LYS A 692 -18.18 -24.03 -26.60
N PRO A 693 -18.20 -22.68 -26.63
CA PRO A 693 -19.44 -21.95 -26.85
C PRO A 693 -20.06 -22.33 -28.18
N VAL A 694 -21.35 -22.64 -28.17
CA VAL A 694 -22.13 -23.04 -29.37
C VAL A 694 -23.24 -22.03 -29.69
N LEU A 695 -23.73 -21.32 -28.70
CA LEU A 695 -24.77 -20.30 -28.87
C LEU A 695 -24.68 -19.26 -27.78
N GLU A 696 -24.96 -18.01 -28.12
CA GLU A 696 -25.12 -16.90 -27.17
C GLU A 696 -26.51 -16.29 -27.34
N VAL A 697 -27.17 -16.01 -26.23
CA VAL A 697 -28.48 -15.36 -26.16
C VAL A 697 -28.36 -14.07 -25.39
N THR A 698 -28.60 -12.93 -26.03
CA THR A 698 -28.54 -11.61 -25.42
C THR A 698 -29.74 -11.39 -24.50
N ILE A 699 -29.49 -10.94 -23.29
CA ILE A 699 -30.51 -10.51 -22.32
C ILE A 699 -30.58 -8.97 -22.30
N GLY A 700 -29.46 -8.28 -22.40
CA GLY A 700 -29.35 -6.82 -22.51
C GLY A 700 -29.55 -6.06 -21.20
N GLU A 701 -29.47 -4.74 -21.29
CA GLU A 701 -29.47 -3.82 -20.15
C GLU A 701 -30.79 -3.13 -19.88
N SER A 702 -31.62 -2.93 -20.90
CA SER A 702 -32.85 -2.11 -20.81
C SER A 702 -34.07 -2.91 -20.32
N GLY A 703 -34.99 -2.27 -19.60
CA GLY A 703 -36.27 -2.85 -19.18
C GLY A 703 -36.16 -3.78 -17.97
N TRP A 704 -35.25 -3.48 -17.05
CA TRP A 704 -35.14 -4.18 -15.77
C TRP A 704 -36.06 -3.57 -14.72
N GLU A 705 -36.77 -4.41 -13.97
CA GLU A 705 -37.51 -4.01 -12.78
C GLU A 705 -36.48 -3.77 -11.63
N LEU A 706 -36.49 -2.56 -11.07
CA LEU A 706 -35.59 -2.12 -10.01
C LEU A 706 -36.29 -2.19 -8.64
N LYS A 707 -35.57 -2.76 -7.67
CA LYS A 707 -35.90 -2.66 -6.25
C LYS A 707 -34.62 -2.34 -5.47
N ARG A 708 -34.58 -1.20 -4.76
CA ARG A 708 -33.49 -0.91 -3.82
C ARG A 708 -33.63 -1.76 -2.54
N LEU A 709 -32.51 -2.13 -1.94
CA LEU A 709 -32.47 -2.85 -0.67
C LEU A 709 -32.19 -1.92 0.53
N GLU A 710 -31.46 -0.82 0.29
CA GLU A 710 -31.20 0.23 1.26
C GLU A 710 -31.80 1.57 0.79
N PRO A 711 -31.92 2.59 1.68
CA PRO A 711 -32.40 3.93 1.30
C PRO A 711 -31.49 4.59 0.27
N ASN A 712 -32.05 5.34 -0.68
CA ASN A 712 -31.27 6.23 -1.55
C ASN A 712 -30.77 7.43 -0.76
N ALA A 713 -29.75 8.11 -1.28
CA ALA A 713 -29.13 9.27 -0.66
C ALA A 713 -29.18 10.49 -1.58
N LEU A 714 -29.51 11.64 -1.02
CA LEU A 714 -29.18 12.96 -1.57
C LEU A 714 -28.03 13.52 -0.74
N VAL A 715 -26.94 13.91 -1.37
CA VAL A 715 -25.78 14.56 -0.74
C VAL A 715 -25.96 16.08 -0.82
N LEU A 716 -25.85 16.76 0.32
CA LEU A 716 -25.88 18.20 0.44
C LEU A 716 -24.48 18.69 0.87
N ASP A 717 -23.63 18.97 -0.10
CA ASP A 717 -22.22 19.33 0.04
C ASP A 717 -21.90 20.77 -0.33
N TYR A 718 -22.93 21.55 -0.75
CA TYR A 718 -22.87 22.99 -0.95
C TYR A 718 -23.79 23.69 0.02
N CYS A 719 -23.35 24.82 0.56
CA CYS A 719 -24.11 25.60 1.53
C CYS A 719 -23.87 27.10 1.33
N ARG A 720 -24.73 27.92 1.96
CA ARG A 720 -24.44 29.32 2.34
C ARG A 720 -24.04 29.33 3.81
N PHE A 721 -23.16 30.22 4.22
CA PHE A 721 -22.86 30.42 5.62
C PHE A 721 -23.05 31.86 6.08
N SER A 722 -23.33 32.05 7.36
CA SER A 722 -23.36 33.34 8.06
C SER A 722 -22.49 33.24 9.32
N VAL A 723 -21.79 34.30 9.66
CA VAL A 723 -20.96 34.40 10.87
C VAL A 723 -21.50 35.51 11.76
N ASP A 724 -21.68 35.22 13.04
CA ASP A 724 -22.16 36.15 14.09
C ASP A 724 -23.48 36.89 13.71
N GLY A 725 -24.37 36.24 12.96
CA GLY A 725 -25.65 36.80 12.49
C GLY A 725 -25.51 37.80 11.34
N GLY A 726 -24.38 37.87 10.69
CA GLY A 726 -24.14 38.68 9.50
C GLY A 726 -24.89 38.15 8.24
N PRO A 727 -24.66 38.76 7.08
CA PRO A 727 -25.29 38.34 5.83
C PRO A 727 -24.86 36.92 5.40
N TRP A 728 -25.74 36.24 4.66
CA TRP A 728 -25.44 34.95 4.04
C TRP A 728 -24.43 35.12 2.90
N SER A 729 -23.47 34.21 2.82
CA SER A 729 -22.51 34.10 1.72
C SER A 729 -23.20 33.68 0.40
N ASP A 730 -22.46 33.73 -0.70
CA ASP A 730 -22.78 32.95 -1.88
C ASP A 730 -22.73 31.45 -1.61
N VAL A 731 -23.35 30.66 -2.50
CA VAL A 731 -23.27 29.18 -2.43
C VAL A 731 -21.87 28.70 -2.72
N LEU A 732 -21.30 27.89 -1.80
CA LEU A 732 -19.95 27.32 -1.92
C LEU A 732 -19.88 25.90 -1.26
N PRO A 733 -18.85 25.12 -1.59
CA PRO A 733 -18.65 23.82 -0.96
C PRO A 733 -18.46 23.93 0.56
N VAL A 734 -18.99 22.97 1.31
CA VAL A 734 -18.93 22.94 2.79
C VAL A 734 -17.50 23.06 3.30
N TRP A 735 -16.53 22.39 2.68
CA TRP A 735 -15.12 22.47 3.10
C TRP A 735 -14.53 23.89 2.98
N ARG A 736 -14.96 24.67 1.96
CA ARG A 736 -14.57 26.09 1.85
C ARG A 736 -15.25 26.92 2.93
N ALA A 737 -16.53 26.65 3.23
CA ALA A 737 -17.23 27.29 4.34
C ALA A 737 -16.49 27.02 5.66
N GLN A 738 -16.13 25.79 5.95
CA GLN A 738 -15.35 25.43 7.14
C GLN A 738 -14.06 26.24 7.23
N ARG A 739 -13.25 26.26 6.17
CA ARG A 739 -11.98 27.02 6.15
C ARG A 739 -12.19 28.52 6.47
N LEU A 740 -13.21 29.14 5.90
CA LEU A 740 -13.52 30.54 6.09
C LEU A 740 -14.06 30.84 7.51
N ILE A 741 -14.90 29.96 8.05
CA ILE A 741 -15.47 30.08 9.39
C ILE A 741 -14.38 29.84 10.46
N SER A 742 -13.60 28.78 10.33
CA SER A 742 -12.52 28.43 11.28
C SER A 742 -11.43 29.49 11.34
N ALA A 743 -11.16 30.19 10.24
CA ALA A 743 -10.22 31.32 10.20
C ALA A 743 -10.64 32.51 11.06
N ARG A 744 -11.90 32.58 11.53
CA ARG A 744 -12.37 33.62 12.46
C ARG A 744 -11.97 33.35 13.91
N GLY A 745 -11.63 32.10 14.24
CA GLY A 745 -11.18 31.70 15.58
C GLY A 745 -12.24 31.03 16.44
N LEU A 746 -11.78 30.45 17.56
CA LEU A 746 -12.62 29.76 18.53
C LEU A 746 -13.68 30.70 19.13
N GLY A 747 -14.88 30.16 19.36
CA GLY A 747 -16.01 30.90 19.92
C GLY A 747 -16.84 31.68 18.88
N THR A 748 -16.44 31.71 17.63
CA THR A 748 -17.22 32.34 16.54
C THR A 748 -18.53 31.58 16.34
N ARG A 749 -19.65 32.27 16.36
CA ARG A 749 -20.96 31.67 16.03
C ARG A 749 -21.13 31.62 14.52
N PHE A 750 -21.65 30.52 14.03
CA PHE A 750 -21.94 30.33 12.61
C PHE A 750 -23.30 29.70 12.39
N ALA A 751 -23.81 29.92 11.16
CA ALA A 751 -24.94 29.18 10.61
C ALA A 751 -24.60 28.72 9.20
N LEU A 752 -25.02 27.49 8.85
CA LEU A 752 -25.00 26.94 7.51
C LEU A 752 -26.42 26.77 7.01
N LYS A 753 -26.64 27.03 5.72
CA LYS A 753 -27.93 26.80 5.05
C LYS A 753 -27.70 25.98 3.80
N PHE A 754 -28.31 24.80 3.77
CA PHE A 754 -28.38 23.89 2.63
C PHE A 754 -29.75 24.06 1.95
N GLU A 755 -29.78 24.03 0.63
CA GLU A 755 -30.97 24.16 -0.15
C GLU A 755 -31.08 23.01 -1.18
N PHE A 756 -32.28 22.42 -1.33
CA PHE A 756 -32.55 21.40 -2.35
C PHE A 756 -34.02 21.49 -2.77
N GLU A 757 -34.35 20.92 -3.93
CA GLU A 757 -35.70 20.87 -4.43
C GLU A 757 -36.32 19.48 -4.28
N CYS A 758 -37.53 19.35 -3.78
CA CYS A 758 -38.31 18.12 -3.73
C CYS A 758 -39.48 18.19 -4.74
N LEU A 759 -39.39 17.40 -5.81
CA LEU A 759 -40.43 17.27 -6.83
C LEU A 759 -41.36 16.07 -6.57
N ALA A 760 -40.87 15.07 -5.82
CA ALA A 760 -41.67 13.92 -5.36
C ALA A 760 -42.66 14.34 -4.28
N GLU A 761 -43.71 13.53 -4.05
CA GLU A 761 -44.61 13.71 -2.92
C GLU A 761 -43.86 13.55 -1.58
N PRO A 762 -43.71 14.62 -0.77
CA PRO A 762 -42.85 14.57 0.43
C PRO A 762 -43.21 13.43 1.41
N ALA A 763 -44.48 13.17 1.64
CA ALA A 763 -44.94 12.12 2.54
C ALA A 763 -44.58 10.70 2.08
N SER A 764 -44.40 10.50 0.76
CA SER A 764 -44.00 9.21 0.19
C SER A 764 -42.51 8.92 0.27
N THR A 765 -41.68 9.94 0.53
CA THR A 765 -40.22 9.83 0.51
C THR A 765 -39.63 9.08 1.68
N GLY A 766 -40.32 9.06 2.85
CA GLY A 766 -39.77 8.52 4.10
C GLY A 766 -38.41 9.15 4.44
N ALA A 767 -38.27 10.45 4.13
CA ALA A 767 -36.99 11.16 4.21
C ALA A 767 -36.45 11.22 5.64
N LYS A 768 -35.17 10.90 5.78
CA LYS A 768 -34.42 10.97 7.03
C LYS A 768 -33.23 11.91 6.86
N LEU A 769 -33.10 12.90 7.74
CA LEU A 769 -31.91 13.73 7.81
C LEU A 769 -30.81 12.98 8.55
N VAL A 770 -29.63 12.93 7.95
CA VAL A 770 -28.42 12.29 8.53
C VAL A 770 -27.31 13.31 8.64
N LEU A 771 -26.78 13.47 9.85
CA LEU A 771 -25.83 14.50 10.24
C LEU A 771 -24.80 13.93 11.23
N GLU A 772 -23.55 14.32 11.07
CA GLU A 772 -22.49 14.00 12.03
C GLU A 772 -22.62 14.85 13.29
N GLN A 773 -22.53 14.23 14.47
CA GLN A 773 -22.57 14.88 15.79
C GLN A 773 -23.70 15.92 15.94
N PRO A 774 -24.97 15.56 15.71
CA PRO A 774 -26.08 16.51 15.72
C PRO A 774 -26.20 17.29 17.03
N HIS A 775 -25.70 16.77 18.16
CA HIS A 775 -25.72 17.43 19.46
C HIS A 775 -24.85 18.70 19.53
N LEU A 776 -23.98 18.93 18.54
CA LEU A 776 -23.15 20.15 18.44
C LEU A 776 -23.88 21.31 17.73
N TYR A 777 -25.09 21.09 17.22
CA TYR A 777 -25.80 22.05 16.36
C TYR A 777 -27.26 22.24 16.78
N ASP A 778 -27.75 23.45 16.59
CA ASP A 778 -29.18 23.68 16.49
C ASP A 778 -29.59 23.44 15.03
N VAL A 779 -30.42 22.43 14.79
CA VAL A 779 -30.83 21.97 13.46
C VAL A 779 -32.28 22.33 13.18
N LYS A 780 -32.53 22.89 11.97
CA LYS A 780 -33.87 23.19 11.50
C LYS A 780 -34.08 22.72 10.06
N VAL A 781 -35.25 22.16 9.78
CA VAL A 781 -35.74 21.87 8.41
C VAL A 781 -36.93 22.75 8.13
N ASN A 782 -36.87 23.59 7.10
CA ASN A 782 -37.91 24.59 6.74
C ASN A 782 -38.33 25.44 7.96
N GLY A 783 -37.35 25.85 8.78
CA GLY A 783 -37.56 26.66 9.99
C GLY A 783 -38.09 25.89 11.21
N LYS A 784 -38.46 24.64 11.08
CA LYS A 784 -38.90 23.77 12.21
C LYS A 784 -37.70 23.06 12.84
N PRO A 785 -37.58 23.05 14.19
CA PRO A 785 -36.46 22.39 14.87
C PRO A 785 -36.51 20.87 14.72
N VAL A 786 -35.32 20.25 14.66
CA VAL A 786 -35.11 18.80 14.67
C VAL A 786 -34.37 18.44 15.97
N THR A 787 -35.02 17.70 16.86
CA THR A 787 -34.53 17.41 18.22
C THR A 787 -34.35 15.92 18.50
N ASP A 788 -35.10 15.06 17.82
CA ASP A 788 -35.13 13.63 18.05
C ASP A 788 -34.13 12.94 17.11
N TRP A 789 -32.99 12.54 17.68
CA TRP A 789 -31.91 11.90 16.95
C TRP A 789 -31.70 10.47 17.42
N GLU A 790 -31.73 9.54 16.48
CA GLU A 790 -31.34 8.15 16.67
C GLU A 790 -29.90 7.95 16.18
N ARG A 791 -29.22 6.92 16.70
CA ARG A 791 -27.90 6.54 16.24
C ARG A 791 -27.97 5.91 14.84
N SER A 792 -27.06 6.26 13.96
CA SER A 792 -26.98 5.69 12.62
C SER A 792 -26.63 4.20 12.64
N TRP A 793 -27.07 3.49 11.59
CA TRP A 793 -26.75 2.08 11.36
C TRP A 793 -25.31 1.84 10.88
N PHE A 794 -24.64 2.84 10.30
CA PHE A 794 -23.33 2.66 9.70
C PHE A 794 -22.18 3.25 10.52
N ASP A 795 -22.37 4.33 11.26
CA ASP A 795 -21.35 4.90 12.14
C ASP A 795 -22.00 5.53 13.40
N PRO A 796 -21.46 5.27 14.59
CA PRO A 796 -22.02 5.82 15.85
C PRO A 796 -22.03 7.33 15.97
N SER A 797 -21.15 8.03 15.24
CA SER A 797 -21.05 9.49 15.26
C SER A 797 -22.12 10.20 14.45
N PHE A 798 -22.82 9.46 13.58
CA PHE A 798 -23.90 10.00 12.75
C PHE A 798 -25.24 9.84 13.43
N GLY A 799 -25.98 10.95 13.57
CA GLY A 799 -27.37 10.95 13.99
C GLY A 799 -28.33 10.90 12.81
N VAL A 800 -29.47 10.26 13.03
CA VAL A 800 -30.57 10.13 12.07
C VAL A 800 -31.83 10.68 12.66
N ALA A 801 -32.54 11.58 11.96
CA ALA A 801 -33.81 12.11 12.38
C ALA A 801 -34.87 11.98 11.27
N ASP A 802 -36.14 11.72 11.62
CA ASP A 802 -37.22 11.72 10.65
C ASP A 802 -37.49 13.17 10.16
N ALA A 803 -37.40 13.38 8.86
CA ALA A 803 -37.65 14.66 8.20
C ALA A 803 -38.86 14.58 7.27
N SER A 804 -39.55 13.46 7.13
CA SER A 804 -40.61 13.25 6.14
C SER A 804 -41.77 14.21 6.29
N SER A 805 -42.19 14.55 7.51
CA SER A 805 -43.26 15.52 7.82
C SER A 805 -42.79 16.98 7.77
N LEU A 806 -41.49 17.22 7.64
CA LEU A 806 -40.88 18.55 7.60
C LEU A 806 -40.62 19.05 6.18
N LEU A 807 -40.55 18.15 5.19
CA LEU A 807 -40.37 18.48 3.80
C LEU A 807 -41.63 19.04 3.17
N VAL A 808 -41.41 19.93 2.17
CA VAL A 808 -42.47 20.48 1.34
C VAL A 808 -42.15 20.23 -0.14
N GLN A 809 -43.19 20.22 -0.99
CA GLN A 809 -42.98 20.20 -2.44
C GLN A 809 -42.36 21.53 -2.90
N GLY A 810 -41.31 21.46 -3.72
CA GLY A 810 -40.49 22.59 -4.13
C GLY A 810 -39.22 22.73 -3.28
N VAL A 811 -38.82 23.97 -3.00
CA VAL A 811 -37.56 24.27 -2.32
C VAL A 811 -37.64 23.98 -0.84
N ASN A 812 -36.70 23.23 -0.34
CA ASN A 812 -36.48 22.88 1.07
C ASN A 812 -35.14 23.43 1.58
N THR A 813 -35.11 23.78 2.86
CA THR A 813 -33.88 24.27 3.53
C THR A 813 -33.58 23.44 4.76
N VAL A 814 -32.26 23.17 4.95
CA VAL A 814 -31.73 22.66 6.22
C VAL A 814 -30.77 23.70 6.76
N GLU A 815 -31.02 24.19 7.98
CA GLU A 815 -30.14 25.13 8.67
C GLU A 815 -29.50 24.50 9.88
N LEU A 816 -28.16 24.67 9.99
CA LEU A 816 -27.37 24.26 11.13
C LEU A 816 -26.77 25.52 11.78
N SER A 817 -26.91 25.66 13.10
CA SER A 817 -26.23 26.74 13.84
C SER A 817 -25.37 26.15 14.93
N GLY A 818 -24.16 26.69 15.10
CA GLY A 818 -23.18 26.20 16.05
C GLY A 818 -22.13 27.24 16.40
N THR A 819 -21.15 26.82 17.15
CA THR A 819 -19.99 27.64 17.55
C THR A 819 -18.69 26.94 17.17
N VAL A 820 -17.73 27.68 16.62
CA VAL A 820 -16.39 27.16 16.29
C VAL A 820 -15.72 26.72 17.59
N GLY A 821 -15.45 25.43 17.68
CA GLY A 821 -14.75 24.76 18.77
C GLY A 821 -13.65 23.87 18.25
N VAL A 822 -13.14 22.98 19.11
CA VAL A 822 -12.13 21.99 18.75
C VAL A 822 -12.75 20.79 18.02
N GLU A 823 -14.01 20.45 18.38
CA GLU A 823 -14.67 19.23 17.89
C GLU A 823 -15.51 19.38 16.61
N PRO A 824 -16.23 20.49 16.31
CA PRO A 824 -17.09 20.50 15.15
C PRO A 824 -16.28 20.56 13.86
N GLU A 825 -16.40 19.51 13.07
CA GLU A 825 -15.97 19.45 11.66
C GLU A 825 -17.21 19.64 10.79
N LEU A 826 -17.21 20.67 9.93
CA LEU A 826 -18.34 20.96 9.03
C LEU A 826 -18.24 20.07 7.81
N GLU A 827 -19.19 19.17 7.68
CA GLU A 827 -19.22 18.10 6.67
C GLU A 827 -20.50 18.19 5.82
N PRO A 828 -20.53 17.55 4.64
CA PRO A 828 -21.77 17.31 3.92
C PRO A 828 -22.82 16.65 4.81
N ILE A 829 -24.09 17.02 4.61
CA ILE A 829 -25.22 16.35 5.26
C ILE A 829 -25.98 15.52 4.22
N TYR A 830 -26.80 14.60 4.68
CA TYR A 830 -27.45 13.65 3.79
C TYR A 830 -28.97 13.61 4.05
N ILE A 831 -29.76 13.44 2.99
CA ILE A 831 -31.16 13.02 3.09
C ILE A 831 -31.25 11.60 2.55
N PHE A 832 -31.63 10.65 3.39
CA PHE A 832 -31.85 9.26 3.00
C PHE A 832 -33.34 8.98 2.89
N GLY A 833 -33.76 8.15 1.90
CA GLY A 833 -35.19 7.81 1.78
C GLY A 833 -35.54 7.00 0.55
N SER A 834 -36.85 6.92 0.27
CA SER A 834 -37.45 6.20 -0.86
C SER A 834 -37.78 7.18 -1.97
N PHE A 835 -36.80 7.58 -2.76
CA PHE A 835 -36.89 8.55 -3.84
C PHE A 835 -35.79 8.38 -4.86
N GLY A 836 -35.95 8.95 -6.05
CA GLY A 836 -34.88 9.17 -7.01
C GLY A 836 -34.17 10.50 -6.77
N VAL A 837 -32.96 10.65 -7.28
CA VAL A 837 -32.17 11.90 -7.23
C VAL A 837 -31.74 12.29 -8.63
N GLU A 838 -31.95 13.55 -8.98
CA GLU A 838 -31.35 14.21 -10.15
C GLU A 838 -30.20 15.10 -9.67
N PRO A 839 -28.93 14.70 -9.90
CA PRO A 839 -27.79 15.50 -9.50
C PRO A 839 -27.65 16.74 -10.38
N ARG A 840 -27.33 17.89 -9.77
CA ARG A 840 -27.09 19.16 -10.46
C ARG A 840 -25.90 19.88 -9.85
N PRO A 841 -25.17 20.67 -10.66
CA PRO A 841 -24.03 21.42 -10.19
C PRO A 841 -24.35 22.31 -8.98
N ARG A 842 -23.34 22.57 -8.16
CA ARG A 842 -23.38 23.48 -7.02
C ARG A 842 -24.49 23.17 -6.00
N GLY A 843 -24.73 21.86 -5.76
CA GLY A 843 -25.70 21.41 -4.76
C GLY A 843 -27.18 21.68 -5.12
N ALA A 844 -27.49 22.08 -6.34
CA ALA A 844 -28.87 22.29 -6.79
C ALA A 844 -29.62 20.99 -7.11
N SER A 845 -29.20 19.86 -6.53
CA SER A 845 -29.75 18.53 -6.77
C SER A 845 -31.21 18.42 -6.30
N ARG A 846 -31.98 17.51 -6.92
CA ARG A 846 -33.43 17.38 -6.73
C ARG A 846 -33.77 15.97 -6.27
N ILE A 847 -34.75 15.89 -5.36
CA ILE A 847 -35.49 14.67 -5.07
C ILE A 847 -36.59 14.52 -6.11
N VAL A 848 -36.66 13.38 -6.77
CA VAL A 848 -37.64 13.04 -7.81
C VAL A 848 -38.31 11.72 -7.49
N GLU A 849 -39.35 11.35 -8.20
CA GLU A 849 -40.00 10.05 -8.08
C GLU A 849 -39.02 8.93 -8.46
N GLU A 850 -39.08 7.82 -7.75
CA GLU A 850 -38.25 6.64 -8.02
C GLU A 850 -38.71 5.93 -9.29
N ARG A 851 -37.77 5.57 -10.16
CA ARG A 851 -38.04 4.78 -11.35
C ARG A 851 -38.13 3.31 -10.99
N ARG A 852 -39.17 2.62 -11.49
CA ARG A 852 -39.33 1.18 -11.30
C ARG A 852 -38.76 0.34 -12.42
N ILE A 853 -38.75 0.86 -13.64
CA ILE A 853 -38.16 0.22 -14.82
C ILE A 853 -36.98 1.07 -15.26
N VAL A 854 -35.82 0.44 -15.38
CA VAL A 854 -34.54 1.12 -15.60
C VAL A 854 -33.73 0.48 -16.71
N ASP A 855 -32.72 1.22 -17.16
CA ASP A 855 -31.56 0.69 -17.88
C ASP A 855 -30.46 0.35 -16.87
N ALA A 856 -30.06 -0.93 -16.83
CA ALA A 856 -29.09 -1.42 -15.86
C ALA A 856 -27.63 -1.07 -16.19
N SER A 857 -27.36 -0.38 -17.32
CA SER A 857 -26.01 0.00 -17.73
C SER A 857 -25.38 1.05 -16.82
N ASP A 858 -26.19 1.98 -16.28
CA ASP A 858 -25.74 2.99 -15.33
C ASP A 858 -26.91 3.53 -14.47
N LEU A 859 -27.12 2.96 -13.33
CA LEU A 859 -28.16 3.32 -12.38
C LEU A 859 -28.00 4.74 -11.78
N CYS A 860 -26.80 5.34 -11.87
CA CYS A 860 -26.61 6.75 -11.47
C CYS A 860 -27.49 7.68 -12.31
N ARG A 861 -27.72 7.37 -13.59
CA ARG A 861 -28.60 8.10 -14.50
C ARG A 861 -30.08 7.77 -14.33
N GLU A 862 -30.36 6.69 -13.63
CA GLU A 862 -31.71 6.20 -13.33
C GLU A 862 -32.23 6.66 -11.97
N GLY A 863 -31.58 7.66 -11.35
CA GLY A 863 -31.98 8.26 -10.09
C GLY A 863 -31.22 7.81 -8.86
N LEU A 864 -30.09 7.09 -9.03
CA LEU A 864 -29.25 6.58 -7.93
C LEU A 864 -27.80 7.13 -7.95
N PRO A 865 -27.59 8.47 -8.13
CA PRO A 865 -26.25 9.02 -8.32
C PRO A 865 -25.34 8.86 -7.09
N PHE A 866 -25.89 8.95 -5.87
CA PHE A 866 -25.15 8.89 -4.60
C PHE A 866 -25.43 7.60 -3.81
N TYR A 867 -25.99 6.61 -4.48
CA TYR A 867 -26.41 5.37 -3.82
C TYR A 867 -25.21 4.54 -3.36
N ALA A 868 -25.21 4.15 -2.09
CA ALA A 868 -24.22 3.29 -1.48
C ALA A 868 -24.93 2.10 -0.79
N GLY A 869 -25.40 1.18 -1.61
CA GLY A 869 -26.18 0.02 -1.17
C GLY A 869 -26.23 -1.07 -2.23
N SER A 870 -27.20 -1.97 -2.09
CA SER A 870 -27.48 -3.05 -3.01
C SER A 870 -28.82 -2.86 -3.69
N VAL A 871 -28.90 -3.20 -4.97
CA VAL A 871 -30.16 -3.17 -5.76
C VAL A 871 -30.47 -4.55 -6.30
N GLU A 872 -31.75 -4.90 -6.31
CA GLU A 872 -32.27 -6.09 -6.98
C GLU A 872 -32.85 -5.67 -8.34
N LEU A 873 -32.34 -6.31 -9.40
CA LEU A 873 -32.81 -6.14 -10.79
C LEU A 873 -33.43 -7.43 -11.25
N ARG A 874 -34.64 -7.38 -11.84
CA ARG A 874 -35.36 -8.55 -12.36
C ARG A 874 -35.73 -8.40 -13.81
N ARG A 875 -35.62 -9.51 -14.57
CA ARG A 875 -36.04 -9.58 -15.97
C ARG A 875 -36.27 -11.03 -16.38
N SER A 876 -37.15 -11.26 -17.35
CA SER A 876 -37.29 -12.56 -18.03
C SER A 876 -36.45 -12.61 -19.29
N PHE A 877 -35.97 -13.79 -19.65
CA PHE A 877 -35.27 -14.08 -20.90
C PHE A 877 -35.66 -15.47 -21.42
N GLU A 878 -35.45 -15.73 -22.71
CA GLU A 878 -35.83 -16.98 -23.34
C GLU A 878 -34.61 -17.76 -23.84
N LEU A 879 -34.57 -19.08 -23.53
CA LEU A 879 -33.56 -19.98 -24.03
C LEU A 879 -34.19 -20.96 -25.06
N PRO A 880 -33.61 -21.08 -26.27
CA PRO A 880 -34.16 -21.97 -27.30
C PRO A 880 -34.00 -23.45 -26.97
N SER A 881 -32.94 -23.81 -26.23
CA SER A 881 -32.62 -25.21 -25.87
C SER A 881 -31.69 -25.22 -24.65
N LEU A 882 -31.51 -26.43 -24.06
CA LEU A 882 -30.45 -26.67 -23.08
C LEU A 882 -29.16 -27.10 -23.77
N ALA A 883 -28.03 -26.93 -23.08
CA ALA A 883 -26.71 -27.36 -23.48
C ALA A 883 -26.01 -28.12 -22.34
N LYS A 884 -24.83 -28.68 -22.56
CA LYS A 884 -24.06 -29.38 -21.52
C LYS A 884 -23.70 -28.44 -20.36
N ARG A 885 -23.44 -27.19 -20.70
CA ARG A 885 -23.21 -26.11 -19.73
C ARG A 885 -23.86 -24.84 -20.23
N VAL A 886 -24.44 -24.07 -19.33
CA VAL A 886 -24.99 -22.73 -19.59
C VAL A 886 -24.44 -21.77 -18.54
N THR A 887 -23.89 -20.65 -18.98
CA THR A 887 -23.43 -19.58 -18.08
C THR A 887 -24.16 -18.27 -18.38
N LEU A 888 -24.33 -17.44 -17.34
CA LEU A 888 -24.66 -16.03 -17.52
C LEU A 888 -23.36 -15.22 -17.43
N ARG A 889 -23.10 -14.39 -18.45
CA ARG A 889 -21.89 -13.60 -18.59
C ARG A 889 -22.21 -12.13 -18.77
N PHE A 890 -21.58 -11.29 -17.99
CA PHE A 890 -21.57 -9.84 -18.13
C PHE A 890 -20.33 -9.40 -18.93
N SER A 891 -20.49 -8.51 -19.89
CA SER A 891 -19.34 -7.93 -20.60
C SER A 891 -18.60 -6.93 -19.74
N GLU A 892 -19.33 -6.19 -18.89
CA GLU A 892 -18.80 -5.21 -17.96
C GLU A 892 -19.65 -5.23 -16.68
N LEU A 893 -19.00 -5.18 -15.53
CA LEU A 893 -19.63 -5.13 -14.21
C LEU A 893 -19.10 -3.91 -13.44
N ASN A 894 -19.92 -2.87 -13.32
CA ASN A 894 -19.64 -1.64 -12.58
C ASN A 894 -20.29 -1.73 -11.18
N ALA A 895 -19.85 -2.69 -10.39
CA ALA A 895 -20.29 -2.97 -9.04
C ALA A 895 -19.18 -3.71 -8.29
N ALA A 896 -19.23 -3.75 -6.97
CA ALA A 896 -18.30 -4.55 -6.19
C ALA A 896 -18.49 -6.05 -6.50
N LEU A 897 -19.75 -6.48 -6.62
CA LEU A 897 -20.14 -7.81 -7.06
C LEU A 897 -21.60 -7.83 -7.52
N ALA A 898 -21.98 -8.94 -8.20
CA ALA A 898 -23.36 -9.28 -8.52
C ALA A 898 -23.70 -10.67 -7.95
N GLU A 899 -24.78 -10.78 -7.16
CA GLU A 899 -25.39 -12.07 -6.84
C GLU A 899 -26.42 -12.43 -7.89
N VAL A 900 -26.35 -13.63 -8.46
CA VAL A 900 -27.21 -14.06 -9.57
C VAL A 900 -28.12 -15.20 -9.13
N TYR A 901 -29.38 -15.08 -9.49
CA TYR A 901 -30.42 -16.08 -9.30
C TYR A 901 -31.16 -16.33 -10.61
N VAL A 902 -31.51 -17.59 -10.87
CA VAL A 902 -32.31 -17.95 -12.03
C VAL A 902 -33.46 -18.86 -11.59
N ASN A 903 -34.68 -18.53 -12.01
CA ASN A 903 -35.91 -19.27 -11.65
C ASN A 903 -36.07 -19.48 -10.11
N GLY A 904 -35.60 -18.48 -9.32
CA GLY A 904 -35.61 -18.53 -7.84
C GLY A 904 -34.43 -19.28 -7.21
N GLY A 905 -33.64 -20.04 -7.96
CA GLY A 905 -32.44 -20.73 -7.50
C GLY A 905 -31.23 -19.80 -7.51
N ARG A 906 -30.37 -19.86 -6.46
CA ARG A 906 -29.13 -19.08 -6.36
C ARG A 906 -28.04 -19.74 -7.24
N ALA A 907 -27.48 -18.98 -8.17
CA ALA A 907 -26.36 -19.41 -9.01
C ALA A 907 -24.99 -19.12 -8.35
N GLY A 908 -24.84 -17.94 -7.75
CA GLY A 908 -23.59 -17.56 -7.07
C GLY A 908 -23.29 -16.06 -7.19
N GLU A 909 -22.07 -15.70 -6.76
CA GLU A 909 -21.52 -14.35 -6.87
C GLU A 909 -20.63 -14.22 -8.12
N VAL A 910 -20.75 -13.08 -8.79
CA VAL A 910 -19.91 -12.67 -9.92
C VAL A 910 -19.17 -11.41 -9.52
N PHE A 911 -17.84 -11.48 -9.44
CA PHE A 911 -16.99 -10.36 -9.02
C PHE A 911 -15.62 -10.34 -9.69
N LEU A 912 -15.30 -11.36 -10.50
CA LEU A 912 -14.03 -11.48 -11.22
C LEU A 912 -14.27 -11.70 -12.71
N PRO A 913 -13.41 -11.15 -13.61
CA PRO A 913 -13.43 -11.54 -15.01
C PRO A 913 -13.25 -13.07 -15.18
N PRO A 914 -13.95 -13.68 -16.16
CA PRO A 914 -14.76 -13.10 -17.23
C PRO A 914 -16.18 -12.69 -16.80
N PHE A 915 -16.45 -12.41 -15.54
CA PHE A 915 -17.74 -12.02 -14.98
C PHE A 915 -18.87 -12.96 -15.37
N GLU A 916 -18.69 -14.25 -15.12
CA GLU A 916 -19.67 -15.28 -15.45
C GLU A 916 -20.00 -16.19 -14.26
N VAL A 917 -21.21 -16.78 -14.31
CA VAL A 917 -21.66 -17.76 -13.34
C VAL A 917 -22.38 -18.91 -14.05
N ASP A 918 -22.16 -20.14 -13.58
CA ASP A 918 -22.82 -21.33 -14.10
C ASP A 918 -24.28 -21.41 -13.65
N VAL A 919 -25.18 -21.55 -14.58
CA VAL A 919 -26.64 -21.65 -14.34
C VAL A 919 -27.25 -22.92 -14.90
N THR A 920 -26.42 -23.87 -15.29
CA THR A 920 -26.83 -25.11 -15.98
C THR A 920 -27.99 -25.85 -15.29
N GLY A 921 -27.89 -25.99 -13.95
CA GLY A 921 -28.92 -26.68 -13.16
C GLY A 921 -30.17 -25.86 -12.85
N LEU A 922 -30.21 -24.59 -13.26
CA LEU A 922 -31.27 -23.64 -12.89
C LEU A 922 -32.12 -23.21 -14.10
N VAL A 923 -31.60 -23.32 -15.30
CA VAL A 923 -32.26 -22.92 -16.53
C VAL A 923 -33.15 -24.01 -17.13
N LYS A 924 -34.16 -23.62 -17.93
CA LYS A 924 -35.05 -24.48 -18.70
C LYS A 924 -35.20 -23.94 -20.11
N PRO A 925 -35.62 -24.77 -21.10
CA PRO A 925 -36.01 -24.27 -22.41
C PRO A 925 -37.25 -23.35 -22.29
N GLY A 926 -37.31 -22.30 -23.11
CA GLY A 926 -38.35 -21.28 -23.05
C GLY A 926 -38.03 -20.17 -22.03
N VAL A 927 -39.04 -19.61 -21.40
CA VAL A 927 -38.93 -18.44 -20.53
C VAL A 927 -38.28 -18.82 -19.20
N ASN A 928 -37.26 -18.05 -18.84
CA ASN A 928 -36.56 -18.06 -17.54
C ASN A 928 -36.62 -16.68 -16.89
N ASP A 929 -36.66 -16.66 -15.58
CA ASP A 929 -36.55 -15.44 -14.78
C ASP A 929 -35.13 -15.26 -14.23
N VAL A 930 -34.54 -14.11 -14.42
CA VAL A 930 -33.24 -13.76 -13.87
C VAL A 930 -33.36 -12.61 -12.88
N ARG A 931 -32.76 -12.79 -11.72
CA ARG A 931 -32.64 -11.79 -10.67
C ARG A 931 -31.16 -11.55 -10.38
N VAL A 932 -30.73 -10.28 -10.49
CA VAL A 932 -29.36 -9.85 -10.20
C VAL A 932 -29.39 -8.89 -9.02
N VAL A 933 -28.65 -9.18 -7.97
CA VAL A 933 -28.42 -8.25 -6.85
C VAL A 933 -27.05 -7.60 -7.05
N LEU A 934 -27.04 -6.33 -7.45
CA LEU A 934 -25.80 -5.56 -7.58
C LEU A 934 -25.45 -4.92 -6.25
N VAL A 935 -24.18 -5.03 -5.85
CA VAL A 935 -23.64 -4.47 -4.61
C VAL A 935 -22.67 -3.34 -4.94
N GLY A 936 -22.94 -2.13 -4.46
CA GLY A 936 -22.15 -0.95 -4.73
C GLY A 936 -20.94 -0.76 -3.78
N THR A 937 -20.42 0.47 -3.79
CA THR A 937 -19.32 0.95 -2.92
C THR A 937 -19.70 2.30 -2.31
N LEU A 938 -18.90 2.79 -1.35
CA LEU A 938 -19.06 4.13 -0.77
C LEU A 938 -18.61 5.27 -1.69
N ARG A 939 -18.03 4.99 -2.86
CA ARG A 939 -17.40 6.00 -3.73
C ARG A 939 -18.33 7.15 -4.11
N ASN A 940 -19.53 6.84 -4.52
CA ASN A 940 -20.50 7.88 -4.95
C ASN A 940 -21.20 8.59 -3.78
N LEU A 941 -21.07 8.10 -2.55
CA LEU A 941 -21.61 8.76 -1.36
C LEU A 941 -20.57 9.69 -0.70
N PHE A 942 -19.33 9.21 -0.52
CA PHE A 942 -18.28 9.91 0.22
C PHE A 942 -17.22 10.57 -0.67
N GLY A 943 -17.21 10.27 -1.95
CA GLY A 943 -16.36 10.95 -2.94
C GLY A 943 -14.96 10.29 -3.15
N PRO A 944 -14.08 11.08 -3.81
CA PRO A 944 -14.16 12.49 -4.15
C PRO A 944 -15.23 12.80 -5.22
N LEU A 945 -16.22 13.67 -4.91
CA LEU A 945 -17.36 13.96 -5.79
C LEU A 945 -17.08 15.07 -6.82
N HIS A 946 -16.04 15.86 -6.64
CA HIS A 946 -15.74 17.07 -7.40
C HIS A 946 -14.31 17.14 -7.95
N TYR A 947 -13.62 16.00 -8.06
CA TYR A 947 -12.30 15.95 -8.67
C TYR A 947 -12.42 15.76 -10.18
N ALA A 948 -12.07 16.80 -10.93
CA ALA A 948 -12.15 16.79 -12.40
C ALA A 948 -11.19 15.73 -12.98
N GLY A 949 -11.68 14.93 -13.92
CA GLY A 949 -10.90 13.85 -14.52
C GLY A 949 -11.12 12.46 -13.88
N GLY A 950 -11.93 12.36 -12.84
CA GLY A 950 -12.28 11.08 -12.19
C GLY A 950 -11.37 10.73 -11.01
N ASP A 951 -11.24 9.44 -10.69
CA ASP A 951 -10.41 8.99 -9.59
C ASP A 951 -8.92 8.98 -10.00
N PRO A 952 -8.04 9.67 -9.26
CA PRO A 952 -6.60 9.62 -9.52
C PRO A 952 -6.02 8.26 -9.11
N ALA A 953 -4.84 7.94 -9.62
CA ALA A 953 -4.11 6.72 -9.23
C ALA A 953 -3.70 6.74 -7.75
N TRP A 954 -3.67 7.92 -7.14
CA TRP A 954 -3.39 8.19 -5.75
C TRP A 954 -4.47 9.09 -5.17
N THR A 955 -5.22 8.59 -4.18
CA THR A 955 -6.28 9.33 -3.50
C THR A 955 -5.91 9.55 -2.03
N GLY A 956 -5.72 10.80 -1.63
CA GLY A 956 -5.52 11.20 -0.24
C GLY A 956 -6.56 12.24 0.20
N PRO A 957 -6.50 12.70 1.46
CA PRO A 957 -7.39 13.75 1.97
C PRO A 957 -7.39 15.03 1.12
N GLU A 958 -6.25 15.38 0.54
CA GLU A 958 -6.07 16.53 -0.35
C GLU A 958 -6.89 16.43 -1.63
N THR A 959 -7.14 15.24 -2.16
CA THR A 959 -7.95 15.02 -3.37
C THR A 959 -9.37 15.55 -3.23
N PHE A 960 -9.92 15.56 -2.03
CA PHE A 960 -11.30 16.01 -1.75
C PHE A 960 -11.45 17.52 -1.69
N THR A 961 -10.34 18.25 -1.62
CA THR A 961 -10.33 19.72 -1.48
C THR A 961 -9.35 20.39 -2.44
N ASP A 962 -8.93 19.68 -3.49
CA ASP A 962 -7.97 20.18 -4.50
C ASP A 962 -8.61 21.25 -5.38
N GLU A 963 -8.23 22.50 -5.13
CA GLU A 963 -8.73 23.65 -5.88
C GLU A 963 -8.32 23.65 -7.37
N ALA A 964 -7.18 23.07 -7.70
CA ALA A 964 -6.67 23.02 -9.07
C ALA A 964 -7.49 22.08 -9.97
N HIS A 965 -8.03 21.02 -9.38
CA HIS A 965 -8.85 20.02 -10.07
C HIS A 965 -10.34 20.09 -9.68
N TRP A 966 -10.78 21.14 -8.99
CA TRP A 966 -12.18 21.26 -8.57
C TRP A 966 -13.12 21.52 -9.74
N THR A 967 -14.24 20.79 -9.76
CA THR A 967 -15.40 21.07 -10.64
C THR A 967 -16.67 21.15 -9.81
N ASP A 968 -17.58 22.07 -10.19
CA ASP A 968 -18.90 22.17 -9.57
C ASP A 968 -19.87 21.04 -10.02
N GLU A 969 -19.50 20.30 -11.08
CA GLU A 969 -20.23 19.10 -11.52
C GLU A 969 -19.89 17.90 -10.62
N TYR A 970 -20.85 16.99 -10.44
CA TYR A 970 -20.60 15.73 -9.75
C TYR A 970 -19.85 14.73 -10.65
N VAL A 971 -18.71 14.26 -10.19
CA VAL A 971 -17.91 13.24 -10.85
C VAL A 971 -18.23 11.89 -10.21
N LEU A 972 -19.09 11.12 -10.86
CA LEU A 972 -19.64 9.86 -10.38
C LEU A 972 -19.03 8.68 -11.13
N ARG A 973 -18.91 7.55 -10.46
CA ARG A 973 -18.61 6.27 -11.09
C ARG A 973 -19.90 5.59 -11.53
N PRO A 974 -19.93 4.96 -12.71
CA PRO A 974 -21.07 4.15 -13.13
C PRO A 974 -21.40 3.06 -12.11
N PHE A 975 -22.68 2.78 -11.91
CA PHE A 975 -23.17 1.68 -11.10
C PHE A 975 -24.15 0.85 -11.92
N GLY A 976 -23.80 -0.40 -12.26
CA GLY A 976 -24.62 -1.22 -13.17
C GLY A 976 -23.83 -2.34 -13.84
N PHE A 977 -24.32 -2.82 -14.97
CA PHE A 977 -23.62 -3.80 -15.81
C PHE A 977 -23.97 -3.60 -17.30
N LYS A 978 -23.14 -4.18 -18.20
CA LYS A 978 -23.40 -4.19 -19.63
C LYS A 978 -23.24 -5.60 -20.21
N GLY A 979 -23.93 -5.83 -21.34
CA GLY A 979 -23.78 -6.99 -22.18
C GLY A 979 -24.08 -8.31 -21.46
N LEU A 980 -25.16 -8.37 -20.67
CA LEU A 980 -25.58 -9.62 -20.05
C LEU A 980 -26.13 -10.56 -21.13
N ARG A 981 -25.58 -11.80 -21.15
CA ARG A 981 -25.94 -12.85 -22.10
C ARG A 981 -25.87 -14.23 -21.46
N ALA A 982 -26.66 -15.13 -21.97
CA ALA A 982 -26.53 -16.56 -21.68
C ALA A 982 -25.62 -17.20 -22.74
N VAL A 983 -24.59 -17.92 -22.30
CA VAL A 983 -23.63 -18.62 -23.17
C VAL A 983 -23.83 -20.13 -22.98
N LEU A 984 -24.13 -20.83 -24.07
CA LEU A 984 -24.38 -22.25 -24.10
C LEU A 984 -23.16 -22.99 -24.66
N TYR A 985 -22.73 -24.07 -23.99
CA TYR A 985 -21.54 -24.84 -24.34
C TYR A 985 -21.93 -26.26 -24.72
N GLY A 986 -21.31 -26.78 -25.83
CA GLY A 986 -21.58 -28.11 -26.42
C GLY A 986 -20.42 -29.08 -26.35
#